data_a3440a78a76728233b39787a6a8640da
#
_entry.id   a3440a78a76728233b39787a6a8640da
#
_cell.length_a   1.000
_cell.length_b   1.000
_cell.length_c   1.000
_cell.angle_alpha   90.00
_cell.angle_beta   90.00
_cell.angle_gamma   90.00
#
_symmetry.space_group_name_H-M   'P 1'
#
loop_
_entity.id
_entity.type
_entity.pdbx_description
1 polymer ?
#
loop_
_entity_poly.entity_id
_entity_poly.type
_entity_poly.pdbx_seq_one_letter_code
_entity_poly.pdbx_strand_id
1 'polypeptide(L)'
;MRIYDYIRILFALPISLFLFSCAELDEPDYREKEYGYVQFKLFKEASYVPVKAVGDDEKALNYLSEATKIGILFTDGKRNISQTLVLNSFDAESAEYGLRSDKMKLLAGNYKVISYTLYGKLDEPIYDGTMAKFPQIDADFTVVAGGLCVHDLLAKTVERGKVKFTLVKDTSAFVQTKASQKVREYTFDEILSVDIQVRKDDKPVLFKALPVKFSLHFVDNDDPSDGAYTSTAVCDTVVSLPAGEYTIDYYAVYDDKKGRSLLERNDNVNAVVKVKDNELSKQNVPVRLYQSDEYIQDYYALKAIWESLEGPKWYYSGENFPDGANWDFNKDVDLWGDQPGVALHSNGRVALISVSDFGFRGELPAEIAKLTELTELYLGTHNDANQNEFDPTLQSGTRDRMERHKQYLASKYPSVQFSEPIARALKEHDIVIPETAMYETMTEEQIIDRRTGLMKIQPKDAVAGKLYNGLTKIDPAIWSLDKLEKLTIANGLLEEFPLKPADMDKDKGLVALSDLEIYNCSKLKNPKEALKAMPSLVSLNLSQNNPDWTSEEANDLLHSLAAEDSRSAKKIQILYMNKSNLSKVDGKKLSTMKSLGLLDLSDNKITEISAFGKDINLVQLHLNNNEITELKRAENGEPFCGLADVETFSVRNNKLTVFPDIFDAKSKFGMVSVDFSYNNITRFAGYDEQGNKTGENKGIYAETLILANNPISVYPVMFRDTDSKIAYVNMRGCGMTEIPDSSFVYDNAVYLTSFDFSYNKLKDIPSDFHSGNIPYLYGLDISYNRFSTFPYEQFDMKGLTVFAIRGQRNDKGERCLTQWPEGVYQHTGLRGLYLGSNDIGVVNDIISTLCYYLDISDNPNIVFDASDICYAWQAGAYILLYDKTQEILNCDLMLQ
;
A
#
# COMPACT_ATOMS: atom_id res chain seq x y z
N MET A 1 7.40 -6.30 -27.53
CA MET A 1 7.96 -5.49 -28.62
C MET A 1 8.31 -4.13 -28.02
N ARG A 2 9.55 -4.04 -27.64
CA ARG A 2 10.56 -2.99 -27.59
C ARG A 2 10.24 -1.68 -26.86
N ILE A 3 10.71 -1.69 -25.63
CA ILE A 3 10.87 -0.53 -24.70
C ILE A 3 12.10 0.35 -25.09
N TYR A 4 12.73 0.13 -26.23
CA TYR A 4 14.00 0.81 -26.60
C TYR A 4 13.84 2.09 -27.43
N ASP A 5 12.64 2.45 -27.86
CA ASP A 5 12.44 3.60 -28.74
C ASP A 5 12.02 4.90 -28.05
N TYR A 6 11.78 4.89 -26.72
CA TYR A 6 11.39 6.09 -25.97
C TYR A 6 12.54 6.86 -25.30
N ILE A 7 13.76 6.33 -25.30
CA ILE A 7 14.91 6.97 -24.62
C ILE A 7 15.71 7.90 -25.57
N ARG A 8 15.45 7.88 -26.87
CA ARG A 8 16.18 8.73 -27.83
C ARG A 8 15.56 10.09 -28.15
N ILE A 9 14.40 10.40 -27.66
CA ILE A 9 13.71 11.69 -27.92
C ILE A 9 13.84 12.69 -26.75
N LEU A 10 14.32 12.27 -25.58
CA LEU A 10 14.40 13.14 -24.40
C LEU A 10 15.76 13.82 -24.18
N PHE A 11 16.74 13.62 -25.06
CA PHE A 11 18.07 14.24 -24.96
C PHE A 11 18.46 15.16 -26.09
N ALA A 12 17.52 15.56 -26.98
CA ALA A 12 17.82 16.40 -28.14
C ALA A 12 17.24 17.83 -28.08
N LEU A 13 16.79 18.31 -26.93
CA LEU A 13 16.16 19.63 -26.86
C LEU A 13 16.40 20.39 -25.56
N PRO A 14 17.66 20.59 -25.13
CA PRO A 14 17.97 21.91 -24.58
C PRO A 14 19.39 22.40 -24.88
N ILE A 15 19.95 22.15 -26.06
CA ILE A 15 21.28 22.72 -26.43
C ILE A 15 21.19 23.83 -27.47
N SER A 16 19.99 24.10 -28.00
CA SER A 16 19.82 25.12 -29.06
C SER A 16 19.37 26.51 -28.56
N LEU A 17 19.37 26.79 -27.26
CA LEU A 17 18.95 28.10 -26.72
C LEU A 17 20.08 28.88 -26.03
N PHE A 18 21.35 28.44 -26.16
CA PHE A 18 22.50 29.14 -25.57
C PHE A 18 23.57 29.56 -26.60
N LEU A 19 23.27 29.60 -27.91
CA LEU A 19 24.23 30.02 -28.93
C LEU A 19 23.69 31.10 -29.86
N PHE A 20 23.12 32.17 -29.30
CA PHE A 20 22.93 33.41 -29.98
C PHE A 20 23.26 34.58 -29.08
N SER A 21 24.51 34.78 -28.78
CA SER A 21 25.04 36.09 -28.38
C SER A 21 26.54 36.09 -28.49
N CYS A 22 27.06 35.96 -29.70
CA CYS A 22 28.36 36.47 -30.09
C CYS A 22 28.26 36.90 -31.55
N ALA A 23 27.71 38.07 -31.76
CA ALA A 23 28.00 38.82 -32.97
C ALA A 23 29.25 39.68 -32.65
N GLU A 24 30.38 39.32 -33.23
CA GLU A 24 31.51 40.22 -33.37
C GLU A 24 31.00 41.50 -34.08
N LEU A 25 31.04 42.58 -33.39
CA LEU A 25 30.93 43.89 -33.96
C LEU A 25 32.33 44.52 -33.88
N ASP A 26 32.79 44.96 -35.06
CA ASP A 26 33.98 45.67 -35.30
C ASP A 26 34.45 46.58 -34.16
N GLU A 27 35.73 46.53 -33.86
CA GLU A 27 36.41 47.51 -33.02
C GLU A 27 36.29 48.89 -33.63
N PRO A 28 35.76 49.85 -32.86
CA PRO A 28 36.33 51.17 -32.88
C PRO A 28 36.53 51.71 -31.46
N ASP A 29 37.71 52.15 -31.24
CA ASP A 29 38.12 53.17 -30.26
C ASP A 29 38.01 52.74 -28.79
N TYR A 30 39.04 52.18 -28.24
CA TYR A 30 39.31 51.96 -26.84
C TYR A 30 39.37 53.27 -26.07
N ARG A 31 38.23 53.89 -25.77
CA ARG A 31 38.01 54.62 -24.50
C ARG A 31 37.28 53.65 -23.58
N GLU A 32 37.91 53.24 -22.47
CA GLU A 32 37.25 52.54 -21.40
C GLU A 32 35.99 53.30 -21.01
N LYS A 33 34.83 52.77 -21.41
CA LYS A 33 33.54 53.24 -20.93
C LYS A 33 33.47 52.97 -19.45
N GLU A 34 33.65 54.00 -18.65
CA GLU A 34 33.65 53.94 -17.22
C GLU A 34 32.25 53.61 -16.69
N TYR A 35 32.05 52.40 -16.19
CA TYR A 35 30.80 51.99 -15.55
C TYR A 35 30.91 52.15 -14.04
N GLY A 36 29.78 52.52 -13.42
CA GLY A 36 29.57 52.50 -11.99
C GLY A 36 28.33 51.64 -11.63
N TYR A 37 27.97 51.68 -10.41
CA TYR A 37 26.83 50.97 -9.88
C TYR A 37 25.84 51.98 -9.26
N VAL A 38 24.54 51.67 -9.38
CA VAL A 38 23.46 52.31 -8.62
C VAL A 38 22.71 51.28 -7.79
N GLN A 39 22.29 51.69 -6.62
CA GLN A 39 21.43 50.94 -5.71
C GLN A 39 20.36 51.87 -5.18
N PHE A 40 19.12 51.47 -5.25
CA PHE A 40 17.99 52.27 -4.75
C PHE A 40 17.65 51.83 -3.33
N LYS A 41 17.48 52.83 -2.45
CA LYS A 41 16.96 52.66 -1.12
C LYS A 41 15.55 53.22 -1.03
N LEU A 42 14.64 52.49 -0.45
CA LEU A 42 13.27 52.91 -0.24
C LEU A 42 13.03 53.13 1.24
N PHE A 43 12.51 54.33 1.56
CA PHE A 43 12.13 54.69 2.90
C PHE A 43 10.66 55.06 2.97
N LYS A 44 10.08 54.90 4.15
CA LYS A 44 8.74 55.34 4.47
C LYS A 44 8.73 56.82 4.83
N GLU A 45 7.72 57.58 4.38
CA GLU A 45 7.54 58.97 4.76
C GLU A 45 7.28 59.10 6.28
N ALA A 46 7.93 60.06 6.94
CA ALA A 46 7.98 60.22 8.40
C ALA A 46 6.63 60.60 9.08
N SER A 47 5.56 60.77 8.35
CA SER A 47 4.25 61.18 8.86
C SER A 47 3.35 60.03 9.38
N TYR A 48 3.83 58.78 9.39
CA TYR A 48 3.09 57.64 9.86
C TYR A 48 3.35 57.33 11.34
N VAL A 49 2.30 57.41 12.16
CA VAL A 49 2.30 56.93 13.54
C VAL A 49 1.67 55.55 13.56
N PRO A 50 2.40 54.49 13.93
CA PRO A 50 1.79 53.17 13.99
C PRO A 50 0.73 53.13 15.10
N VAL A 51 -0.50 52.73 14.76
CA VAL A 51 -1.53 52.39 15.74
C VAL A 51 -1.21 51.01 16.30
N LYS A 52 -1.19 50.87 17.60
CA LYS A 52 -0.93 49.59 18.29
C LYS A 52 -1.86 48.49 17.79
N ALA A 53 -1.28 47.44 17.27
CA ALA A 53 -1.99 46.25 16.82
C ALA A 53 -2.73 45.55 17.97
N VAL A 54 -3.92 45.06 17.71
CA VAL A 54 -4.71 44.19 18.59
C VAL A 54 -4.66 42.79 17.96
N GLY A 55 -3.94 41.86 18.57
CA GLY A 55 -3.87 40.47 18.20
C GLY A 55 -2.74 40.06 17.25
N ASP A 56 -2.16 38.86 17.44
CA ASP A 56 -1.00 38.35 16.68
C ASP A 56 -1.29 38.06 15.19
N ASP A 57 -2.56 38.00 14.76
CA ASP A 57 -2.98 37.71 13.38
C ASP A 57 -3.27 38.97 12.55
N GLU A 58 -3.26 40.17 13.16
CA GLU A 58 -3.57 41.45 12.52
C GLU A 58 -2.37 42.40 12.52
N LYS A 59 -1.23 41.98 11.95
CA LYS A 59 -0.11 42.91 11.78
C LYS A 59 -0.43 43.96 10.73
N ALA A 60 -0.23 45.23 11.10
CA ALA A 60 -0.38 46.39 10.23
C ALA A 60 0.33 46.22 8.88
N LEU A 61 -0.37 46.43 7.79
CA LEU A 61 0.15 46.32 6.44
C LEU A 61 1.08 47.46 6.12
N ASN A 62 2.36 47.15 6.07
CA ASN A 62 3.35 48.03 5.47
C ASN A 62 3.69 47.45 4.09
N TYR A 63 3.26 48.11 3.01
CA TYR A 63 3.57 47.65 1.66
C TYR A 63 5.07 47.59 1.35
N LEU A 64 5.92 48.32 2.10
CA LEU A 64 7.36 48.08 2.06
C LEU A 64 7.72 46.69 2.56
N SER A 65 7.01 46.13 3.55
CA SER A 65 7.23 44.77 4.02
C SER A 65 6.74 43.68 3.05
N GLU A 66 5.85 44.05 2.15
CA GLU A 66 5.32 43.14 1.12
C GLU A 66 6.05 43.26 -0.21
N ALA A 67 6.79 44.34 -0.42
CA ALA A 67 7.53 44.59 -1.65
C ALA A 67 8.72 43.64 -1.78
N THR A 68 8.75 42.86 -2.87
CA THR A 68 9.83 41.93 -3.21
C THR A 68 10.66 42.40 -4.39
N LYS A 69 10.09 43.27 -5.24
CA LYS A 69 10.76 43.82 -6.41
C LYS A 69 10.37 45.30 -6.62
N ILE A 70 11.26 46.02 -7.29
CA ILE A 70 11.00 47.37 -7.78
C ILE A 70 11.21 47.43 -9.29
N GLY A 71 10.19 47.84 -10.05
CA GLY A 71 10.31 48.25 -11.44
C GLY A 71 10.57 49.73 -11.47
N ILE A 72 11.72 50.13 -11.97
CA ILE A 72 12.10 51.57 -12.01
C ILE A 72 12.29 52.01 -13.44
N LEU A 73 11.72 53.17 -13.77
CA LEU A 73 11.88 53.87 -15.03
C LEU A 73 12.68 55.17 -14.79
N PHE A 74 13.79 55.29 -15.47
CA PHE A 74 14.66 56.48 -15.40
C PHE A 74 15.22 56.86 -16.78
N THR A 75 15.76 58.04 -16.92
CA THR A 75 16.30 58.54 -18.19
C THR A 75 17.71 59.10 -18.01
N ASP A 76 18.55 58.97 -19.03
CA ASP A 76 19.84 59.66 -19.17
C ASP A 76 19.73 60.95 -19.98
N GLY A 77 18.50 61.41 -20.22
CA GLY A 77 18.19 62.58 -21.06
C GLY A 77 18.09 62.29 -22.56
N LYS A 78 18.52 61.11 -23.00
CA LYS A 78 18.48 60.67 -24.39
C LYS A 78 17.52 59.51 -24.59
N ARG A 79 17.40 58.61 -23.63
CA ARG A 79 16.57 57.43 -23.69
C ARG A 79 16.01 57.08 -22.30
N ASN A 80 14.87 56.40 -22.29
CA ASN A 80 14.28 55.84 -21.09
C ASN A 80 14.77 54.42 -20.88
N ILE A 81 15.14 54.09 -19.68
CA ILE A 81 15.65 52.79 -19.25
C ILE A 81 14.67 52.26 -18.20
N SER A 82 14.13 51.08 -18.44
CA SER A 82 13.24 50.37 -17.51
C SER A 82 13.95 49.15 -17.01
N GLN A 83 13.93 48.95 -15.69
CA GLN A 83 14.57 47.77 -15.07
C GLN A 83 13.78 47.29 -13.84
N THR A 84 13.71 46.00 -13.64
CA THR A 84 13.11 45.40 -12.46
C THR A 84 14.23 44.82 -11.60
N LEU A 85 14.29 45.24 -10.33
CA LEU A 85 15.32 44.82 -9.37
C LEU A 85 14.68 44.12 -8.18
N VAL A 86 15.35 43.16 -7.59
CA VAL A 86 14.94 42.50 -6.35
C VAL A 86 15.21 43.45 -5.17
N LEU A 87 14.32 43.43 -4.19
CA LEU A 87 14.42 44.23 -2.97
C LEU A 87 14.79 43.32 -1.79
N ASN A 88 15.76 43.80 -1.00
CA ASN A 88 16.22 43.15 0.23
C ASN A 88 16.11 44.15 1.39
N SER A 89 15.86 43.69 2.62
CA SER A 89 15.79 44.57 3.76
C SER A 89 17.17 45.16 4.15
N PHE A 90 17.22 46.35 4.75
CA PHE A 90 18.47 46.93 5.28
C PHE A 90 18.96 46.19 6.49
N ASP A 91 18.04 45.74 7.29
CA ASP A 91 18.25 45.09 8.56
C ASP A 91 17.74 43.66 8.49
N ALA A 92 18.48 42.73 9.05
CA ALA A 92 18.11 41.30 8.99
C ALA A 92 16.79 40.99 9.72
N GLU A 93 16.28 41.92 10.51
CA GLU A 93 15.16 41.67 11.42
C GLU A 93 13.81 42.33 10.99
N SER A 94 13.79 43.37 10.15
CA SER A 94 12.51 43.91 9.68
C SER A 94 12.60 44.81 8.45
N ALA A 95 11.68 44.63 7.50
CA ALA A 95 11.44 45.51 6.36
C ALA A 95 10.81 46.87 6.78
N GLU A 96 10.55 47.10 8.07
CA GLU A 96 9.92 48.32 8.58
C GLU A 96 10.81 49.57 8.42
N TYR A 97 12.13 49.38 8.40
CA TYR A 97 13.11 50.45 8.29
C TYR A 97 13.55 50.77 6.87
N GLY A 98 13.07 50.06 5.88
CA GLY A 98 13.33 50.28 4.46
C GLY A 98 13.90 49.11 3.72
N LEU A 99 13.91 49.24 2.38
CA LEU A 99 14.37 48.20 1.47
C LEU A 99 15.50 48.72 0.60
N ARG A 100 16.35 47.82 0.16
CA ARG A 100 17.47 48.12 -0.74
C ARG A 100 17.38 47.20 -1.97
N SER A 101 17.49 47.82 -3.18
CA SER A 101 17.53 47.05 -4.40
C SER A 101 18.86 46.29 -4.57
N ASP A 102 18.89 45.32 -5.45
CA ASP A 102 20.15 44.83 -6.00
C ASP A 102 20.93 45.95 -6.71
N LYS A 103 22.25 45.82 -6.84
CA LYS A 103 23.10 46.76 -7.53
C LYS A 103 22.94 46.62 -9.03
N MET A 104 22.69 47.71 -9.71
CA MET A 104 22.60 47.74 -11.17
C MET A 104 23.82 48.44 -11.77
N LYS A 105 24.43 47.86 -12.77
CA LYS A 105 25.56 48.45 -13.51
C LYS A 105 25.07 49.43 -14.57
N LEU A 106 25.54 50.67 -14.52
CA LEU A 106 25.22 51.72 -15.48
C LEU A 106 26.50 52.43 -15.97
N LEU A 107 26.43 53.09 -17.11
CA LEU A 107 27.48 54.00 -17.57
C LEU A 107 27.60 55.17 -16.59
N ALA A 108 28.79 55.71 -16.38
CA ALA A 108 28.96 56.93 -15.61
C ALA A 108 28.24 58.08 -16.29
N GLY A 109 27.44 58.85 -15.54
CA GLY A 109 26.61 59.91 -16.05
C GLY A 109 25.50 60.32 -15.10
N ASN A 110 24.73 61.34 -15.53
CA ASN A 110 23.58 61.81 -14.78
C ASN A 110 22.30 61.15 -15.28
N TYR A 111 21.44 60.77 -14.35
CA TYR A 111 20.19 60.07 -14.61
C TYR A 111 19.07 60.72 -13.80
N LYS A 112 17.84 60.58 -14.27
CA LYS A 112 16.66 61.06 -13.58
C LYS A 112 15.59 59.99 -13.51
N VAL A 113 15.10 59.68 -12.28
CA VAL A 113 13.98 58.78 -12.07
C VAL A 113 12.69 59.43 -12.57
N ILE A 114 11.94 58.71 -13.39
CA ILE A 114 10.64 59.14 -13.94
C ILE A 114 9.50 58.56 -13.09
N SER A 115 9.58 57.28 -12.79
CA SER A 115 8.60 56.60 -11.97
C SER A 115 9.17 55.28 -11.45
N TYR A 116 8.54 54.73 -10.42
CA TYR A 116 8.83 53.37 -9.96
C TYR A 116 7.55 52.68 -9.51
N THR A 117 7.54 51.35 -9.61
CA THR A 117 6.43 50.51 -9.20
C THR A 117 6.96 49.42 -8.25
N LEU A 118 6.32 49.23 -7.11
CA LEU A 118 6.64 48.11 -6.19
C LEU A 118 5.74 46.93 -6.50
N TYR A 119 6.32 45.74 -6.46
CA TYR A 119 5.64 44.45 -6.71
C TYR A 119 5.70 43.58 -5.47
N GLY A 120 4.59 42.95 -5.15
CA GLY A 120 4.47 41.93 -4.09
C GLY A 120 4.99 40.57 -4.48
N LYS A 121 4.72 39.57 -3.64
CA LYS A 121 5.17 38.19 -3.83
C LYS A 121 4.57 37.49 -5.05
N LEU A 122 3.39 37.93 -5.50
CA LEU A 122 2.68 37.38 -6.66
C LEU A 122 2.95 38.19 -7.94
N ASP A 123 3.98 39.09 -7.93
CA ASP A 123 4.31 40.01 -9.02
C ASP A 123 3.18 41.03 -9.32
N GLU A 124 2.26 41.21 -8.38
CA GLU A 124 1.23 42.27 -8.46
C GLU A 124 1.81 43.63 -8.10
N PRO A 125 1.41 44.71 -8.82
CA PRO A 125 1.82 46.05 -8.45
C PRO A 125 1.10 46.50 -7.17
N ILE A 126 1.87 46.78 -6.11
CA ILE A 126 1.34 47.20 -4.81
C ILE A 126 1.48 48.70 -4.58
N TYR A 127 2.32 49.34 -5.36
CA TYR A 127 2.53 50.80 -5.28
C TYR A 127 3.08 51.36 -6.60
N ASP A 128 2.48 52.46 -7.08
CA ASP A 128 2.93 53.18 -8.27
C ASP A 128 3.33 54.61 -7.88
N GLY A 129 4.63 54.87 -7.91
CA GLY A 129 5.25 56.14 -7.57
C GLY A 129 5.68 56.92 -8.80
N THR A 130 4.84 57.84 -9.29
CA THR A 130 5.23 58.76 -10.37
C THR A 130 5.90 60.00 -9.76
N MET A 131 7.18 60.22 -10.09
CA MET A 131 7.98 61.27 -9.50
C MET A 131 7.42 62.68 -9.78
N ALA A 132 6.67 62.87 -10.86
CA ALA A 132 5.97 64.12 -11.14
C ALA A 132 4.87 64.48 -10.11
N LYS A 133 4.33 63.48 -9.39
CA LYS A 133 3.35 63.69 -8.32
C LYS A 133 3.98 63.93 -6.95
N PHE A 134 5.30 63.80 -6.86
CA PHE A 134 6.07 63.98 -5.61
C PHE A 134 7.24 64.97 -5.83
N PRO A 135 6.99 66.26 -6.05
CA PRO A 135 8.01 67.24 -6.43
C PRO A 135 9.07 67.49 -5.36
N GLN A 136 8.88 67.00 -4.14
CA GLN A 136 9.83 67.19 -3.03
C GLN A 136 10.92 66.07 -2.98
N ILE A 137 10.87 65.10 -3.86
CA ILE A 137 11.85 64.00 -3.90
C ILE A 137 12.89 64.36 -4.97
N ASP A 138 14.17 64.26 -4.61
CA ASP A 138 15.26 64.39 -5.55
C ASP A 138 15.22 63.20 -6.54
N ALA A 139 14.88 63.48 -7.77
CA ALA A 139 14.74 62.48 -8.81
C ALA A 139 16.05 62.25 -9.57
N ASP A 140 17.04 63.13 -9.40
CA ASP A 140 18.30 63.10 -10.12
C ASP A 140 19.38 62.31 -9.34
N PHE A 141 20.10 61.46 -10.04
CA PHE A 141 21.24 60.72 -9.45
C PHE A 141 22.40 60.65 -10.43
N THR A 142 23.62 60.59 -9.89
CA THR A 142 24.85 60.55 -10.67
C THR A 142 25.59 59.26 -10.44
N VAL A 143 25.88 58.52 -11.49
CA VAL A 143 26.71 57.31 -11.44
C VAL A 143 28.16 57.72 -11.79
N VAL A 144 29.07 57.49 -10.86
CA VAL A 144 30.50 57.73 -11.04
C VAL A 144 31.22 56.44 -11.43
N ALA A 145 32.16 56.54 -12.34
CA ALA A 145 32.97 55.40 -12.77
C ALA A 145 33.65 54.68 -11.60
N GLY A 146 33.48 53.34 -11.53
CA GLY A 146 34.01 52.52 -10.45
C GLY A 146 33.32 52.72 -9.08
N GLY A 147 32.39 53.67 -8.96
CA GLY A 147 31.69 54.02 -7.73
C GLY A 147 30.35 53.31 -7.54
N LEU A 148 29.81 53.34 -6.33
CA LEU A 148 28.46 52.95 -6.01
C LEU A 148 27.64 54.21 -5.65
N CYS A 149 26.64 54.56 -6.46
CA CYS A 149 25.64 55.52 -6.14
C CYS A 149 24.50 54.84 -5.37
N VAL A 150 24.17 55.38 -4.20
CA VAL A 150 22.97 54.97 -3.46
C VAL A 150 21.97 56.09 -3.55
N HIS A 151 20.82 55.82 -4.18
CA HIS A 151 19.78 56.79 -4.41
C HIS A 151 18.55 56.49 -3.56
N ASP A 152 18.11 57.48 -2.80
CA ASP A 152 16.99 57.32 -1.87
C ASP A 152 15.66 57.60 -2.59
N LEU A 153 14.70 56.68 -2.45
CA LEU A 153 13.34 56.80 -2.94
C LEU A 153 12.37 56.82 -1.76
N LEU A 154 11.60 57.89 -1.64
CA LEU A 154 10.60 58.04 -0.60
C LEU A 154 9.25 57.50 -1.06
N ALA A 155 8.77 56.43 -0.45
CA ALA A 155 7.47 55.88 -0.74
C ALA A 155 6.40 56.60 0.11
N LYS A 156 5.46 57.27 -0.55
CA LYS A 156 4.32 57.86 0.11
C LYS A 156 3.34 56.76 0.49
N THR A 157 2.95 56.68 1.78
CA THR A 157 2.02 55.68 2.26
C THR A 157 0.61 55.97 1.77
N VAL A 158 0.09 55.08 0.91
CA VAL A 158 -1.35 54.98 0.69
C VAL A 158 -1.87 53.99 1.72
N GLU A 159 -2.87 54.38 2.50
CA GLU A 159 -3.56 53.46 3.43
C GLU A 159 -4.09 52.25 2.68
N ARG A 160 -3.66 51.08 3.12
CA ARG A 160 -4.04 49.78 2.50
C ARG A 160 -4.51 48.79 3.57
N GLY A 161 -5.48 47.98 3.20
CA GLY A 161 -5.94 46.85 4.02
C GLY A 161 -5.79 45.51 3.30
N LYS A 162 -5.95 44.45 4.03
CA LYS A 162 -6.02 43.08 3.51
C LYS A 162 -7.46 42.66 3.32
N VAL A 163 -7.71 41.86 2.28
CA VAL A 163 -9.03 41.25 2.05
C VAL A 163 -8.86 39.75 1.84
N LYS A 164 -9.61 38.98 2.60
CA LYS A 164 -9.79 37.55 2.40
C LYS A 164 -11.20 37.28 1.88
N PHE A 165 -11.31 36.71 0.68
CA PHE A 165 -12.61 36.38 0.10
C PHE A 165 -13.06 35.01 0.54
N THR A 166 -14.36 34.90 0.79
CA THR A 166 -15.04 33.64 1.07
C THR A 166 -16.23 33.52 0.13
N LEU A 167 -16.27 32.46 -0.67
CA LEU A 167 -17.42 32.19 -1.52
C LEU A 167 -18.53 31.57 -0.64
N VAL A 168 -19.69 32.17 -0.65
CA VAL A 168 -20.87 31.69 0.11
C VAL A 168 -22.01 31.44 -0.84
N LYS A 169 -22.90 30.51 -0.48
CA LYS A 169 -24.07 30.20 -1.29
C LYS A 169 -25.00 31.41 -1.40
N ASP A 170 -25.34 31.81 -2.62
CA ASP A 170 -26.37 32.84 -2.86
C ASP A 170 -27.75 32.22 -2.68
N THR A 171 -28.34 32.41 -1.51
CA THR A 171 -29.70 31.91 -1.20
C THR A 171 -30.80 32.65 -1.93
N SER A 172 -30.52 33.85 -2.47
CA SER A 172 -31.52 34.64 -3.19
C SER A 172 -31.80 34.14 -4.61
N ALA A 173 -30.88 33.39 -5.18
CA ALA A 173 -30.99 32.83 -6.55
C ALA A 173 -31.92 31.62 -6.65
N PHE A 174 -32.26 30.96 -5.54
CA PHE A 174 -33.05 29.73 -5.50
C PHE A 174 -34.52 29.90 -5.89
N VAL A 175 -35.08 31.08 -5.79
CA VAL A 175 -36.50 31.33 -6.00
C VAL A 175 -36.87 31.41 -7.49
N GLN A 176 -35.91 31.58 -8.42
CA GLN A 176 -36.21 31.92 -9.82
C GLN A 176 -35.85 30.86 -10.88
N THR A 177 -35.21 29.74 -10.57
CA THR A 177 -34.65 28.87 -11.62
C THR A 177 -35.30 27.50 -11.83
N LYS A 178 -36.53 27.31 -11.40
CA LYS A 178 -37.27 26.08 -11.77
C LYS A 178 -37.78 26.03 -13.23
N ALA A 179 -37.49 27.02 -14.01
CA ALA A 179 -37.88 27.05 -15.43
C ALA A 179 -36.86 27.75 -16.31
N SER A 180 -36.16 27.01 -17.13
CA SER A 180 -35.64 27.38 -18.45
C SER A 180 -34.17 27.54 -18.76
N GLN A 181 -33.18 27.13 -17.94
CA GLN A 181 -31.86 26.85 -18.51
C GLN A 181 -31.21 25.66 -17.80
N LYS A 182 -30.75 24.65 -18.58
CA LYS A 182 -29.82 23.63 -18.08
C LYS A 182 -28.47 24.28 -17.81
N VAL A 183 -28.35 24.94 -16.67
CA VAL A 183 -27.06 25.34 -16.12
C VAL A 183 -26.43 24.06 -15.61
N ARG A 184 -25.17 23.81 -15.95
CA ARG A 184 -24.40 22.71 -15.36
C ARG A 184 -24.41 22.96 -13.85
N GLU A 185 -24.98 22.03 -13.13
CA GLU A 185 -24.92 22.01 -11.65
C GLU A 185 -23.48 21.77 -11.27
N TYR A 186 -22.95 22.54 -10.32
CA TYR A 186 -21.62 22.36 -9.73
C TYR A 186 -21.68 22.66 -8.22
N THR A 187 -20.74 22.11 -7.51
CA THR A 187 -20.64 22.20 -6.05
C THR A 187 -19.40 23.00 -5.63
N PHE A 188 -19.31 23.39 -4.36
CA PHE A 188 -18.16 24.18 -3.88
C PHE A 188 -16.84 23.45 -3.98
N ASP A 189 -16.82 22.14 -3.81
CA ASP A 189 -15.66 21.29 -3.94
C ASP A 189 -15.14 21.16 -5.38
N GLU A 190 -15.98 21.43 -6.38
CA GLU A 190 -15.54 21.51 -7.78
C GLU A 190 -14.78 22.82 -8.06
N ILE A 191 -14.90 23.86 -7.21
CA ILE A 191 -14.25 25.13 -7.42
C ILE A 191 -12.81 25.07 -6.91
N LEU A 192 -11.85 25.11 -7.81
CA LEU A 192 -10.42 25.09 -7.49
C LEU A 192 -9.75 26.45 -7.59
N SER A 193 -10.35 27.40 -8.32
CA SER A 193 -9.89 28.79 -8.36
C SER A 193 -11.01 29.75 -8.72
N VAL A 194 -10.83 31.02 -8.39
CA VAL A 194 -11.78 32.09 -8.68
C VAL A 194 -11.08 33.36 -9.19
N ASP A 195 -11.68 34.00 -10.21
CA ASP A 195 -11.38 35.38 -10.58
C ASP A 195 -12.36 36.32 -9.90
N ILE A 196 -11.86 37.37 -9.28
CA ILE A 196 -12.71 38.40 -8.66
C ILE A 196 -12.25 39.77 -9.15
N GLN A 197 -13.14 40.54 -9.79
CA GLN A 197 -12.88 41.91 -10.14
C GLN A 197 -13.63 42.86 -9.20
N VAL A 198 -12.89 43.75 -8.59
CA VAL A 198 -13.44 44.81 -7.74
C VAL A 198 -13.19 46.17 -8.38
N ARG A 199 -14.03 47.20 -8.09
CA ARG A 199 -13.96 48.51 -8.65
C ARG A 199 -14.10 49.58 -7.57
N LYS A 200 -13.23 50.58 -7.64
CA LYS A 200 -13.33 51.83 -6.86
C LYS A 200 -13.06 53.02 -7.78
N ASP A 201 -13.91 54.05 -7.76
CA ASP A 201 -13.72 55.29 -8.56
C ASP A 201 -13.42 54.99 -10.05
N ASP A 202 -14.24 54.17 -10.70
CA ASP A 202 -14.10 53.70 -12.07
C ASP A 202 -12.79 52.95 -12.41
N LYS A 203 -12.00 52.56 -11.42
CA LYS A 203 -10.75 51.80 -11.58
C LYS A 203 -10.96 50.34 -11.17
N PRO A 204 -11.03 49.41 -12.14
CA PRO A 204 -11.13 48.00 -11.85
C PRO A 204 -9.79 47.40 -11.41
N VAL A 205 -9.84 46.50 -10.46
CA VAL A 205 -8.72 45.64 -10.06
C VAL A 205 -9.16 44.17 -10.18
N LEU A 206 -8.44 43.41 -10.96
CA LEU A 206 -8.75 41.99 -11.22
C LEU A 206 -7.74 41.10 -10.53
N PHE A 207 -8.24 40.21 -9.68
CA PHE A 207 -7.51 39.10 -9.08
C PHE A 207 -7.83 37.84 -9.88
N LYS A 208 -6.81 37.22 -10.47
CA LYS A 208 -6.97 36.02 -11.33
C LYS A 208 -6.56 34.75 -10.62
N ALA A 209 -7.33 33.68 -10.86
CA ALA A 209 -7.06 32.31 -10.44
C ALA A 209 -6.64 32.23 -8.97
N LEU A 210 -7.33 32.98 -8.09
CA LEU A 210 -7.13 32.86 -6.64
C LEU A 210 -7.45 31.43 -6.23
N PRO A 211 -6.52 30.69 -5.60
CA PRO A 211 -6.78 29.34 -5.12
C PRO A 211 -7.90 29.31 -4.09
N VAL A 212 -8.76 28.32 -4.18
CA VAL A 212 -9.93 28.17 -3.31
C VAL A 212 -9.89 26.83 -2.63
N LYS A 213 -10.31 26.77 -1.37
CA LYS A 213 -10.50 25.56 -0.61
C LYS A 213 -11.93 25.47 -0.07
N PHE A 214 -12.47 24.28 -0.13
CA PHE A 214 -13.80 23.99 0.38
C PHE A 214 -13.82 23.91 1.91
N SER A 215 -14.91 24.38 2.53
CA SER A 215 -15.15 24.27 3.97
C SER A 215 -16.64 24.14 4.27
N LEU A 216 -17.00 23.30 5.22
CA LEU A 216 -18.38 23.16 5.71
C LEU A 216 -18.51 23.75 7.12
N HIS A 217 -19.58 24.48 7.35
CA HIS A 217 -19.91 25.07 8.64
C HIS A 217 -21.35 24.76 9.01
N PHE A 218 -21.59 24.33 10.23
CA PHE A 218 -22.94 24.15 10.75
C PHE A 218 -23.53 25.50 11.19
N VAL A 219 -24.83 25.72 10.95
CA VAL A 219 -25.48 27.01 11.20
C VAL A 219 -25.85 27.19 12.67
N ASP A 220 -26.26 26.14 13.35
CA ASP A 220 -26.67 26.17 14.76
C ASP A 220 -25.94 25.11 15.57
N ASN A 221 -25.05 25.54 16.42
CA ASN A 221 -24.42 24.79 17.52
C ASN A 221 -24.06 23.34 17.22
N ASP A 222 -23.62 23.06 16.02
CA ASP A 222 -23.02 21.79 15.66
C ASP A 222 -23.95 20.56 15.83
N ASP A 223 -25.27 20.71 15.70
CA ASP A 223 -26.19 19.57 15.66
C ASP A 223 -26.37 19.07 14.22
N PRO A 224 -25.69 17.96 13.83
CA PRO A 224 -25.81 17.40 12.48
C PRO A 224 -27.20 16.82 12.19
N SER A 225 -28.02 16.53 13.21
CA SER A 225 -29.36 15.98 13.04
C SER A 225 -30.37 17.00 12.50
N ASP A 226 -30.08 18.29 12.63
CA ASP A 226 -30.99 19.37 12.23
C ASP A 226 -30.86 19.75 10.74
N GLY A 227 -29.86 19.23 10.03
CA GLY A 227 -29.65 19.47 8.60
C GLY A 227 -29.29 20.91 8.21
N ALA A 228 -29.11 21.80 9.19
CA ALA A 228 -28.78 23.20 8.97
C ALA A 228 -27.27 23.44 8.92
N TYR A 229 -26.72 23.41 7.73
CA TYR A 229 -25.31 23.71 7.50
C TYR A 229 -25.16 24.67 6.32
N THR A 230 -24.02 25.36 6.27
CA THR A 230 -23.59 26.17 5.12
C THR A 230 -22.24 25.66 4.61
N SER A 231 -22.13 25.55 3.31
CA SER A 231 -20.84 25.30 2.67
C SER A 231 -20.26 26.59 2.16
N THR A 232 -18.96 26.69 2.21
CA THR A 232 -18.20 27.84 1.73
C THR A 232 -16.96 27.38 0.99
N ALA A 233 -16.41 28.25 0.17
CA ALA A 233 -15.10 28.06 -0.43
C ALA A 233 -14.21 29.27 -0.12
N VAL A 234 -13.14 29.05 0.62
CA VAL A 234 -12.28 30.12 1.14
C VAL A 234 -11.09 30.31 0.22
N CYS A 235 -10.83 31.56 -0.18
CA CYS A 235 -9.61 31.86 -0.90
C CYS A 235 -8.40 31.78 0.04
N ASP A 236 -7.39 31.01 -0.35
CA ASP A 236 -6.14 30.88 0.40
C ASP A 236 -5.33 32.16 0.40
N THR A 237 -5.44 32.93 -0.67
CA THR A 237 -4.67 34.15 -0.87
C THR A 237 -5.37 35.35 -0.24
N VAL A 238 -4.65 36.04 0.61
CA VAL A 238 -5.06 37.35 1.12
C VAL A 238 -4.57 38.42 0.15
N VAL A 239 -5.49 39.19 -0.39
CA VAL A 239 -5.16 40.29 -1.34
C VAL A 239 -5.05 41.63 -0.62
N SER A 240 -4.23 42.52 -1.14
CA SER A 240 -4.06 43.87 -0.61
C SER A 240 -4.69 44.92 -1.52
N LEU A 241 -5.54 45.80 -0.95
CA LEU A 241 -6.21 46.91 -1.64
C LEU A 241 -6.02 48.22 -0.88
N PRO A 242 -5.97 49.37 -1.54
CA PRO A 242 -6.09 50.67 -0.88
C PRO A 242 -7.36 50.75 -0.06
N ALA A 243 -7.29 51.41 1.11
CA ALA A 243 -8.47 51.59 1.95
C ALA A 243 -9.62 52.29 1.23
N GLY A 244 -10.84 51.89 1.49
CA GLY A 244 -12.04 52.41 0.88
C GLY A 244 -13.11 51.40 0.59
N GLU A 245 -14.18 51.82 -0.06
CA GLU A 245 -15.26 50.94 -0.48
C GLU A 245 -15.08 50.60 -1.97
N TYR A 246 -15.25 49.26 -2.27
CA TYR A 246 -15.19 48.71 -3.60
C TYR A 246 -16.50 48.01 -3.89
N THR A 247 -16.93 48.00 -5.14
CA THR A 247 -17.98 47.08 -5.63
C THR A 247 -17.34 45.88 -6.30
N ILE A 248 -17.90 44.69 -6.16
CA ILE A 248 -17.50 43.54 -6.95
C ILE A 248 -18.20 43.64 -8.30
N ASP A 249 -17.43 43.78 -9.39
CA ASP A 249 -17.98 43.81 -10.76
C ASP A 249 -18.44 42.46 -11.22
N TYR A 250 -17.59 41.45 -11.04
CA TYR A 250 -17.91 40.07 -11.35
C TYR A 250 -17.03 39.10 -10.56
N TYR A 251 -17.47 37.87 -10.48
CA TYR A 251 -16.64 36.72 -10.20
C TYR A 251 -16.75 35.70 -11.33
N ALA A 252 -15.70 34.85 -11.48
CA ALA A 252 -15.73 33.69 -12.32
C ALA A 252 -15.06 32.52 -11.59
N VAL A 253 -15.74 31.36 -11.48
CA VAL A 253 -15.26 30.18 -10.78
C VAL A 253 -14.86 29.09 -11.78
N TYR A 254 -13.80 28.34 -11.42
CA TYR A 254 -13.16 27.38 -12.33
C TYR A 254 -12.90 26.06 -11.62
N ASP A 255 -13.00 24.94 -12.36
CA ASP A 255 -12.66 23.60 -11.90
C ASP A 255 -11.17 23.24 -12.13
N ASP A 256 -10.33 24.22 -12.32
CA ASP A 256 -8.88 24.06 -12.40
C ASP A 256 -8.13 25.19 -11.67
N LYS A 257 -6.90 24.90 -11.20
CA LYS A 257 -6.06 25.84 -10.43
C LYS A 257 -5.48 26.99 -11.27
N LYS A 258 -5.69 27.02 -12.58
CA LYS A 258 -5.11 28.02 -13.50
C LYS A 258 -6.15 28.96 -14.11
N GLY A 259 -7.43 28.81 -13.74
CA GLY A 259 -8.52 29.64 -14.23
C GLY A 259 -8.79 29.48 -15.75
N ARG A 260 -8.74 28.25 -16.26
CA ARG A 260 -8.93 27.94 -17.68
C ARG A 260 -10.25 27.23 -17.99
N SER A 261 -10.74 26.41 -17.09
CA SER A 261 -11.96 25.64 -17.22
C SER A 261 -13.08 26.32 -16.41
N LEU A 262 -13.86 27.12 -17.09
CA LEU A 262 -14.90 27.94 -16.47
C LEU A 262 -16.12 27.10 -16.07
N LEU A 263 -16.49 27.18 -14.80
CA LEU A 263 -17.75 26.64 -14.28
C LEU A 263 -18.88 27.66 -14.43
N GLU A 264 -18.68 28.87 -13.88
CA GLU A 264 -19.65 29.95 -13.96
C GLU A 264 -18.97 31.31 -13.93
N ARG A 265 -19.60 32.30 -14.57
CA ARG A 265 -19.32 33.71 -14.42
C ARG A 265 -20.59 34.49 -14.10
N ASN A 266 -20.51 35.35 -13.09
CA ASN A 266 -21.60 36.23 -12.70
C ASN A 266 -21.14 37.71 -12.74
N ASP A 267 -21.72 38.49 -13.66
CA ASP A 267 -21.42 39.92 -13.80
C ASP A 267 -22.37 40.85 -13.00
N ASN A 268 -23.29 40.26 -12.22
CA ASN A 268 -24.27 41.01 -11.40
C ASN A 268 -24.10 40.64 -9.92
N VAL A 269 -22.98 41.03 -9.34
CA VAL A 269 -22.67 40.74 -7.93
C VAL A 269 -22.99 42.00 -7.11
N ASN A 270 -24.08 41.98 -6.36
CA ASN A 270 -24.43 43.08 -5.43
C ASN A 270 -23.69 42.92 -4.09
N ALA A 271 -22.36 43.05 -4.14
CA ALA A 271 -21.53 43.00 -2.95
C ALA A 271 -20.55 44.15 -2.87
N VAL A 272 -20.45 44.75 -1.70
CA VAL A 272 -19.52 45.87 -1.39
C VAL A 272 -18.42 45.37 -0.49
N VAL A 273 -17.18 45.59 -0.90
CA VAL A 273 -15.98 45.29 -0.11
C VAL A 273 -15.52 46.53 0.62
N LYS A 274 -15.53 46.52 1.94
CA LYS A 274 -15.01 47.63 2.75
C LYS A 274 -13.61 47.28 3.23
N VAL A 275 -12.65 47.98 2.70
CA VAL A 275 -11.24 47.81 3.04
C VAL A 275 -10.84 48.90 4.01
N LYS A 276 -10.48 48.54 5.23
CA LYS A 276 -9.97 49.44 6.24
C LYS A 276 -8.45 49.39 6.27
N ASP A 277 -7.86 50.56 6.58
CA ASP A 277 -6.42 50.66 6.68
C ASP A 277 -5.87 49.78 7.78
N ASN A 278 -4.83 48.99 7.44
CA ASN A 278 -4.13 48.05 8.34
C ASN A 278 -4.98 46.96 8.98
N GLU A 279 -6.18 46.70 8.44
CA GLU A 279 -7.05 45.62 8.92
C GLU A 279 -7.20 44.49 7.88
N LEU A 280 -7.49 43.26 8.38
CA LEU A 280 -7.93 42.15 7.54
C LEU A 280 -9.47 42.19 7.44
N SER A 281 -9.99 42.50 6.27
CA SER A 281 -11.41 42.45 5.97
C SER A 281 -11.77 41.06 5.43
N LYS A 282 -12.72 40.37 6.07
CA LYS A 282 -13.29 39.14 5.52
C LYS A 282 -14.49 39.50 4.67
N GLN A 283 -14.51 39.08 3.41
CA GLN A 283 -15.54 39.47 2.45
C GLN A 283 -16.23 38.24 1.87
N ASN A 284 -17.52 38.12 2.11
CA ASN A 284 -18.34 37.10 1.49
C ASN A 284 -18.69 37.51 0.04
N VAL A 285 -18.52 36.56 -0.88
CA VAL A 285 -18.89 36.65 -2.28
C VAL A 285 -20.03 35.68 -2.52
N PRO A 286 -21.28 36.11 -2.74
CA PRO A 286 -22.37 35.19 -2.98
C PRO A 286 -22.23 34.54 -4.36
N VAL A 287 -22.19 33.22 -4.39
CA VAL A 287 -22.05 32.39 -5.62
C VAL A 287 -23.30 31.57 -5.82
N ARG A 288 -23.70 31.40 -7.07
CA ARG A 288 -24.80 30.54 -7.45
C ARG A 288 -24.32 29.11 -7.52
N LEU A 289 -24.73 28.30 -6.56
CA LEU A 289 -24.31 26.91 -6.45
C LEU A 289 -25.47 25.97 -6.30
N TYR A 290 -25.28 24.77 -6.81
CA TYR A 290 -26.11 23.65 -6.45
C TYR A 290 -25.23 22.61 -5.78
N GLN A 291 -25.46 22.34 -4.49
CA GLN A 291 -24.99 21.13 -3.85
C GLN A 291 -26.14 20.14 -3.82
N SER A 292 -25.92 18.90 -4.24
CA SER A 292 -26.91 17.87 -4.07
C SER A 292 -27.09 17.55 -2.59
N ASP A 293 -28.32 17.31 -2.18
CA ASP A 293 -28.61 16.87 -0.80
C ASP A 293 -27.86 15.59 -0.44
N GLU A 294 -27.58 14.73 -1.45
CA GLU A 294 -26.84 13.48 -1.26
C GLU A 294 -25.38 13.68 -0.89
N TYR A 295 -24.70 14.66 -1.49
CA TYR A 295 -23.31 14.99 -1.16
C TYR A 295 -23.18 15.40 0.30
N ILE A 296 -24.11 16.18 0.75
CA ILE A 296 -24.19 16.67 2.12
C ILE A 296 -24.48 15.53 3.12
N GLN A 297 -25.33 14.61 2.72
CA GLN A 297 -25.60 13.42 3.52
C GLN A 297 -24.36 12.54 3.67
N ASP A 298 -23.50 12.46 2.66
CA ASP A 298 -22.22 11.74 2.76
C ASP A 298 -21.32 12.36 3.84
N TYR A 299 -21.22 13.70 3.90
CA TYR A 299 -20.46 14.37 4.94
C TYR A 299 -21.00 14.06 6.35
N TYR A 300 -22.31 14.15 6.53
CA TYR A 300 -22.94 13.80 7.81
C TYR A 300 -22.68 12.37 8.20
N ALA A 301 -22.79 11.45 7.24
CA ALA A 301 -22.53 10.05 7.50
C ALA A 301 -21.08 9.83 7.94
N LEU A 302 -20.10 10.43 7.25
CA LEU A 302 -18.68 10.34 7.64
C LEU A 302 -18.45 10.95 9.02
N LYS A 303 -19.05 12.09 9.34
CA LYS A 303 -18.90 12.72 10.64
C LYS A 303 -19.50 11.85 11.75
N ALA A 304 -20.70 11.31 11.54
CA ALA A 304 -21.35 10.41 12.50
C ALA A 304 -20.56 9.11 12.72
N ILE A 305 -20.00 8.53 11.65
CA ILE A 305 -19.11 7.37 11.73
C ILE A 305 -17.86 7.70 12.54
N TRP A 306 -17.22 8.84 12.25
CA TRP A 306 -16.04 9.29 12.96
C TRP A 306 -16.31 9.52 14.45
N GLU A 307 -17.40 10.19 14.79
CA GLU A 307 -17.80 10.45 16.18
C GLU A 307 -18.17 9.15 16.91
N SER A 308 -18.97 8.29 16.29
CA SER A 308 -19.41 7.02 16.87
C SER A 308 -18.28 6.01 17.07
N LEU A 309 -17.25 6.06 16.23
CA LEU A 309 -16.08 5.21 16.32
C LEU A 309 -14.89 5.88 17.03
N GLU A 310 -15.17 6.89 17.86
CA GLU A 310 -14.17 7.68 18.62
C GLU A 310 -13.08 8.30 17.72
N GLY A 311 -13.49 8.85 16.60
CA GLY A 311 -12.62 9.46 15.58
C GLY A 311 -11.59 10.45 16.10
N PRO A 312 -11.87 11.33 17.10
CA PRO A 312 -10.84 12.21 17.67
C PRO A 312 -9.61 11.48 18.21
N LYS A 313 -9.70 10.19 18.49
CA LYS A 313 -8.60 9.35 18.98
C LYS A 313 -7.94 8.50 17.89
N TRP A 314 -8.41 8.59 16.65
CA TRP A 314 -7.83 7.83 15.55
C TRP A 314 -6.43 8.30 15.21
N TYR A 315 -5.64 7.35 14.76
CA TYR A 315 -4.33 7.60 14.20
C TYR A 315 -4.09 6.65 13.04
N TYR A 316 -3.77 7.21 11.91
CA TYR A 316 -3.39 6.47 10.70
C TYR A 316 -1.98 6.88 10.28
N SER A 317 -1.12 5.91 9.99
CA SER A 317 0.19 6.13 9.40
C SER A 317 0.34 5.22 8.19
N GLY A 318 0.71 5.78 7.06
CA GLY A 318 0.87 5.06 5.81
C GLY A 318 1.80 5.79 4.85
N GLU A 319 1.97 5.24 3.66
CA GLU A 319 2.91 5.77 2.67
C GLU A 319 2.64 7.24 2.32
N ASN A 320 1.37 7.62 2.17
CA ASN A 320 0.95 8.99 1.87
C ASN A 320 0.82 9.88 3.11
N PHE A 321 0.91 9.31 4.31
CA PHE A 321 0.77 9.99 5.59
C PHE A 321 1.85 9.55 6.58
N PRO A 322 3.13 9.78 6.28
CA PRO A 322 4.24 9.25 7.09
C PRO A 322 4.29 9.87 8.49
N ASP A 323 3.79 11.09 8.65
CA ASP A 323 3.72 11.81 9.92
C ASP A 323 2.46 11.52 10.74
N GLY A 324 1.61 10.63 10.25
CA GLY A 324 0.31 10.34 10.81
C GLY A 324 -0.78 11.30 10.35
N ALA A 325 -2.01 10.80 10.27
CA ALA A 325 -3.18 11.58 9.89
C ALA A 325 -4.45 11.06 10.57
N ASN A 326 -5.46 11.92 10.60
CA ASN A 326 -6.82 11.61 11.00
C ASN A 326 -7.77 12.39 10.08
N TRP A 327 -9.03 12.04 10.05
CA TRP A 327 -10.03 12.87 9.39
C TRP A 327 -10.17 14.21 10.12
N ASP A 328 -10.08 15.27 9.36
CA ASP A 328 -10.15 16.63 9.87
C ASP A 328 -11.31 17.38 9.20
N PHE A 329 -12.41 17.48 9.91
CA PHE A 329 -13.61 18.20 9.46
C PHE A 329 -13.52 19.72 9.60
N ASN A 330 -12.44 20.25 10.18
CA ASN A 330 -12.22 21.69 10.38
C ASN A 330 -11.27 22.29 9.35
N LYS A 331 -10.62 21.48 8.53
CA LYS A 331 -9.75 21.99 7.47
C LYS A 331 -10.57 22.47 6.30
N ASP A 332 -10.15 23.65 5.78
CA ASP A 332 -10.53 24.11 4.45
C ASP A 332 -9.83 23.24 3.40
N VAL A 333 -10.28 22.02 3.24
CA VAL A 333 -9.69 21.08 2.29
C VAL A 333 -10.77 20.56 1.39
N ASP A 334 -10.39 20.15 0.24
CA ASP A 334 -11.10 19.14 -0.50
C ASP A 334 -11.15 17.89 0.36
N LEU A 335 -12.23 17.79 1.11
CA LEU A 335 -12.32 16.89 2.27
C LEU A 335 -12.13 15.44 1.92
N TRP A 336 -12.45 15.10 0.68
CA TRP A 336 -12.64 13.72 0.36
C TRP A 336 -11.40 13.10 -0.28
N GLY A 337 -10.71 13.84 -1.13
CA GLY A 337 -9.53 13.33 -1.84
C GLY A 337 -8.27 13.19 -0.98
N ASP A 338 -8.17 14.00 0.07
CA ASP A 338 -6.97 14.09 0.92
C ASP A 338 -7.16 13.43 2.31
N GLN A 339 -8.33 12.86 2.59
CA GLN A 339 -8.57 12.16 3.85
C GLN A 339 -8.04 10.72 3.79
N PRO A 340 -7.34 10.24 4.83
CA PRO A 340 -6.86 8.87 4.83
C PRO A 340 -8.03 7.88 4.80
N GLY A 341 -7.96 6.89 3.93
CA GLY A 341 -8.95 5.81 3.84
C GLY A 341 -10.30 6.21 3.27
N VAL A 342 -10.42 7.35 2.60
CA VAL A 342 -11.64 7.74 1.87
C VAL A 342 -11.32 7.87 0.38
N ALA A 343 -12.17 7.30 -0.48
CA ALA A 343 -12.09 7.49 -1.92
C ALA A 343 -13.47 7.86 -2.48
N LEU A 344 -13.46 8.63 -3.55
CA LEU A 344 -14.66 9.15 -4.19
C LEU A 344 -14.88 8.56 -5.57
N HIS A 345 -16.14 8.46 -5.96
CA HIS A 345 -16.53 8.36 -7.36
C HIS A 345 -16.24 9.66 -8.14
N SER A 346 -16.26 9.59 -9.44
CA SER A 346 -16.10 10.75 -10.33
C SER A 346 -17.15 11.85 -10.13
N ASN A 347 -18.28 11.52 -9.51
CA ASN A 347 -19.36 12.46 -9.16
C ASN A 347 -19.19 13.09 -7.76
N GLY A 348 -18.08 12.83 -7.08
CA GLY A 348 -17.77 13.36 -5.75
C GLY A 348 -18.43 12.62 -4.58
N ARG A 349 -19.22 11.58 -4.81
CA ARG A 349 -19.86 10.77 -3.77
C ARG A 349 -18.87 9.75 -3.20
N VAL A 350 -19.03 9.38 -1.94
CA VAL A 350 -18.15 8.42 -1.25
C VAL A 350 -18.29 7.03 -1.87
N ALA A 351 -17.17 6.52 -2.40
CA ALA A 351 -17.06 5.21 -3.02
C ALA A 351 -16.50 4.16 -2.06
N LEU A 352 -15.49 4.54 -1.28
CA LEU A 352 -14.76 3.64 -0.39
C LEU A 352 -14.47 4.31 0.94
N ILE A 353 -14.63 3.54 2.00
CA ILE A 353 -14.15 3.86 3.34
C ILE A 353 -13.27 2.72 3.85
N SER A 354 -12.06 3.04 4.30
CA SER A 354 -11.18 2.12 5.00
C SER A 354 -10.68 2.77 6.28
N VAL A 355 -11.09 2.24 7.41
CA VAL A 355 -10.58 2.64 8.73
C VAL A 355 -9.61 1.58 9.29
N SER A 356 -9.04 0.77 8.43
CA SER A 356 -8.00 -0.19 8.78
C SER A 356 -6.79 0.52 9.41
N ASP A 357 -6.23 -0.05 10.45
CA ASP A 357 -5.10 0.51 11.22
C ASP A 357 -5.36 1.87 11.91
N PHE A 358 -6.61 2.34 11.98
CA PHE A 358 -6.98 3.59 12.66
C PHE A 358 -7.09 3.45 14.18
N GLY A 359 -7.20 2.22 14.70
CA GLY A 359 -7.43 1.97 16.11
C GLY A 359 -8.80 2.46 16.59
N PHE A 360 -9.81 2.35 15.76
CA PHE A 360 -11.17 2.81 16.04
C PHE A 360 -11.90 1.94 17.08
N ARG A 361 -12.91 2.53 17.75
CA ARG A 361 -13.73 1.85 18.77
C ARG A 361 -15.16 2.40 18.77
N GLY A 362 -16.13 1.55 19.04
CA GLY A 362 -17.53 1.93 19.15
C GLY A 362 -18.46 1.13 18.26
N GLU A 363 -19.54 1.76 17.83
CA GLU A 363 -20.58 1.15 17.01
C GLU A 363 -20.63 1.84 15.64
N LEU A 364 -20.88 1.08 14.57
CA LEU A 364 -21.16 1.66 13.26
C LEU A 364 -22.61 2.19 13.29
N PRO A 365 -22.83 3.51 13.13
CA PRO A 365 -24.12 4.12 13.34
C PRO A 365 -25.09 3.99 12.17
N ALA A 366 -26.37 4.30 12.38
CA ALA A 366 -27.41 4.23 11.36
C ALA A 366 -27.17 5.17 10.16
N GLU A 367 -26.43 6.24 10.37
CA GLU A 367 -26.05 7.21 9.34
C GLU A 367 -25.25 6.58 8.19
N ILE A 368 -24.68 5.38 8.37
CA ILE A 368 -24.06 4.60 7.28
C ILE A 368 -25.02 4.43 6.09
N ALA A 369 -26.33 4.34 6.32
CA ALA A 369 -27.36 4.23 5.28
C ALA A 369 -27.41 5.42 4.32
N LYS A 370 -26.85 6.58 4.71
CA LYS A 370 -26.82 7.79 3.88
C LYS A 370 -25.76 7.70 2.78
N LEU A 371 -24.77 6.83 2.94
CA LEU A 371 -23.71 6.60 1.94
C LEU A 371 -24.19 5.71 0.79
N THR A 372 -25.20 6.16 0.07
CA THR A 372 -25.93 5.36 -0.93
C THR A 372 -25.09 4.96 -2.15
N GLU A 373 -23.92 5.61 -2.36
CA GLU A 373 -22.99 5.29 -3.43
C GLU A 373 -21.79 4.43 -2.96
N LEU A 374 -21.75 4.08 -1.68
CA LEU A 374 -20.65 3.30 -1.11
C LEU A 374 -20.59 1.91 -1.73
N THR A 375 -19.41 1.58 -2.30
CA THR A 375 -19.11 0.28 -2.91
C THR A 375 -18.19 -0.58 -2.07
N GLU A 376 -17.31 0.03 -1.28
CA GLU A 376 -16.34 -0.71 -0.47
C GLU A 376 -16.27 -0.14 0.95
N LEU A 377 -16.37 -1.01 1.96
CA LEU A 377 -16.27 -0.65 3.38
C LEU A 377 -15.31 -1.61 4.09
N TYR A 378 -14.22 -1.07 4.61
CA TYR A 378 -13.22 -1.81 5.37
C TYR A 378 -13.17 -1.33 6.82
N LEU A 379 -13.66 -2.16 7.72
CA LEU A 379 -13.63 -1.98 9.19
C LEU A 379 -12.56 -2.91 9.77
N GLY A 380 -11.30 -2.64 9.43
CA GLY A 380 -10.17 -3.53 9.62
C GLY A 380 -9.90 -4.39 8.39
N THR A 381 -8.69 -4.94 8.27
CA THR A 381 -8.28 -5.88 7.22
C THR A 381 -7.36 -6.95 7.80
N HIS A 382 -7.11 -8.04 7.04
CA HIS A 382 -6.08 -9.02 7.39
C HIS A 382 -4.69 -8.42 7.59
N ASN A 383 -4.41 -7.31 6.92
CA ASN A 383 -3.13 -6.63 6.97
C ASN A 383 -3.05 -5.53 8.05
N ASP A 384 -4.02 -5.46 8.94
CA ASP A 384 -3.95 -4.55 10.08
C ASP A 384 -2.79 -4.91 11.00
N ALA A 385 -2.20 -3.90 11.63
CA ALA A 385 -1.14 -4.09 12.61
C ALA A 385 -1.57 -4.96 13.81
N ASN A 386 -2.86 -5.09 14.05
CA ASN A 386 -3.46 -5.91 15.10
C ASN A 386 -3.58 -7.39 14.76
N GLN A 387 -3.17 -7.79 13.59
CA GLN A 387 -3.35 -9.12 13.09
C GLN A 387 -2.51 -10.16 13.84
N ASN A 388 -3.03 -11.38 13.87
CA ASN A 388 -2.36 -12.51 14.47
C ASN A 388 -1.07 -12.89 13.72
N GLU A 389 0.04 -13.04 14.44
CA GLU A 389 1.38 -13.34 13.89
C GLU A 389 1.49 -14.67 13.10
N PHE A 390 0.43 -15.47 13.06
CA PHE A 390 0.50 -16.84 12.57
C PHE A 390 0.00 -17.06 11.13
N ASP A 391 -0.37 -16.03 10.40
CA ASP A 391 -0.70 -16.23 8.99
C ASP A 391 0.53 -15.90 8.11
N PRO A 392 1.27 -16.90 7.63
CA PRO A 392 2.49 -16.68 6.85
C PRO A 392 2.22 -16.04 5.49
N THR A 393 0.99 -16.07 4.99
CA THR A 393 0.63 -15.47 3.69
C THR A 393 0.46 -13.96 3.78
N LEU A 394 0.20 -13.46 4.98
CA LEU A 394 -0.12 -12.06 5.25
C LEU A 394 1.03 -11.28 5.92
N GLN A 395 2.08 -11.98 6.34
CA GLN A 395 3.17 -11.43 7.16
C GLN A 395 3.95 -10.27 6.54
N SER A 396 4.08 -10.19 5.23
CA SER A 396 4.93 -9.15 4.62
C SER A 396 4.31 -7.75 4.74
N GLY A 397 3.05 -7.57 4.36
CA GLY A 397 2.39 -6.25 4.40
C GLY A 397 2.16 -5.75 5.83
N THR A 398 1.72 -6.61 6.73
CA THR A 398 1.52 -6.28 8.15
C THR A 398 2.84 -5.95 8.84
N ARG A 399 3.88 -6.74 8.58
CA ARG A 399 5.23 -6.52 9.09
C ARG A 399 5.77 -5.16 8.70
N ASP A 400 5.65 -4.79 7.42
CA ASP A 400 6.11 -3.51 6.92
C ASP A 400 5.37 -2.31 7.52
N ARG A 401 4.08 -2.45 7.78
CA ARG A 401 3.27 -1.42 8.47
C ARG A 401 3.67 -1.26 9.92
N MET A 402 3.82 -2.35 10.65
CA MET A 402 4.29 -2.34 12.03
C MET A 402 5.67 -1.71 12.14
N GLU A 403 6.56 -2.03 11.22
CA GLU A 403 7.92 -1.48 11.16
C GLU A 403 7.90 0.04 10.91
N ARG A 404 7.15 0.51 9.93
CA ARG A 404 6.99 1.95 9.67
C ARG A 404 6.37 2.69 10.86
N HIS A 405 5.37 2.10 11.48
CA HIS A 405 4.73 2.67 12.67
C HIS A 405 5.71 2.80 13.84
N LYS A 406 6.53 1.78 14.09
CA LYS A 406 7.57 1.79 15.12
C LYS A 406 8.64 2.82 14.83
N GLN A 407 9.11 2.91 13.59
CA GLN A 407 10.09 3.92 13.17
C GLN A 407 9.53 5.33 13.33
N TYR A 408 8.28 5.56 12.95
CA TYR A 408 7.59 6.81 13.20
C TYR A 408 7.56 7.16 14.69
N LEU A 409 7.19 6.21 15.53
CA LEU A 409 7.16 6.43 16.98
C LEU A 409 8.51 6.80 17.56
N ALA A 410 9.55 6.07 17.17
CA ALA A 410 10.91 6.34 17.63
C ALA A 410 11.43 7.69 17.16
N SER A 411 11.11 8.11 15.95
CA SER A 411 11.49 9.42 15.41
C SER A 411 10.74 10.57 16.05
N LYS A 412 9.45 10.40 16.28
CA LYS A 412 8.57 11.44 16.82
C LYS A 412 8.71 11.62 18.33
N TYR A 413 9.02 10.53 19.03
CA TYR A 413 9.09 10.49 20.50
C TYR A 413 10.40 9.89 21.00
N PRO A 414 11.56 10.50 20.69
CA PRO A 414 12.86 9.94 21.04
C PRO A 414 13.11 9.84 22.54
N SER A 415 12.33 10.56 23.35
CA SER A 415 12.42 10.51 24.82
C SER A 415 11.67 9.31 25.44
N VAL A 416 10.87 8.58 24.66
CA VAL A 416 10.18 7.39 25.15
C VAL A 416 11.13 6.22 25.13
N GLN A 417 11.29 5.58 26.30
CA GLN A 417 12.04 4.33 26.38
C GLN A 417 11.13 3.17 25.93
N PHE A 418 11.48 2.55 24.83
CA PHE A 418 10.84 1.32 24.39
C PHE A 418 11.47 0.12 25.11
N SER A 419 10.76 -1.01 25.15
CA SER A 419 11.32 -2.27 25.65
C SER A 419 12.58 -2.65 24.84
N GLU A 420 13.49 -3.37 25.46
CA GLU A 420 14.77 -3.73 24.83
C GLU A 420 14.61 -4.40 23.46
N PRO A 421 13.66 -5.32 23.23
CA PRO A 421 13.40 -5.87 21.90
C PRO A 421 13.03 -4.80 20.87
N ILE A 422 12.23 -3.79 21.25
CA ILE A 422 11.85 -2.67 20.38
C ILE A 422 13.04 -1.80 20.04
N ALA A 423 13.81 -1.40 21.04
CA ALA A 423 14.98 -0.57 20.84
C ALA A 423 16.03 -1.26 19.95
N ARG A 424 16.19 -2.56 20.11
CA ARG A 424 17.08 -3.38 19.31
C ARG A 424 16.64 -3.50 17.87
N ALA A 425 15.34 -3.78 17.61
CA ALA A 425 14.80 -3.85 16.27
C ALA A 425 14.92 -2.53 15.51
N LEU A 426 14.64 -1.42 16.17
CA LEU A 426 14.78 -0.09 15.58
C LEU A 426 16.23 0.23 15.19
N LYS A 427 17.21 -0.35 15.88
CA LYS A 427 18.64 -0.17 15.56
C LYS A 427 19.13 -1.09 14.44
N GLU A 428 18.63 -2.32 14.40
CA GLU A 428 19.18 -3.38 13.54
C GLU A 428 18.36 -3.59 12.26
N HIS A 429 17.23 -2.90 12.08
CA HIS A 429 16.29 -3.03 10.95
C HIS A 429 15.73 -4.45 10.71
N ASP A 430 15.90 -5.37 11.67
CA ASP A 430 15.74 -6.82 11.39
C ASP A 430 14.89 -7.58 12.43
N ILE A 431 14.04 -6.92 13.22
CA ILE A 431 13.34 -7.61 14.28
C ILE A 431 11.85 -7.37 14.26
N VAL A 432 11.11 -8.48 14.30
CA VAL A 432 9.68 -8.48 14.66
C VAL A 432 9.57 -8.18 16.14
N ILE A 433 9.09 -7.00 16.48
CA ILE A 433 8.76 -6.65 17.85
C ILE A 433 7.30 -7.02 18.09
N PRO A 434 7.00 -7.77 19.15
CA PRO A 434 5.61 -7.96 19.56
C PRO A 434 4.98 -6.58 19.78
N GLU A 435 3.84 -6.35 19.19
CA GLU A 435 3.14 -5.07 19.28
C GLU A 435 2.82 -4.68 20.73
N THR A 436 2.49 -5.68 21.56
CA THR A 436 2.32 -5.56 22.99
C THR A 436 3.52 -4.95 23.69
N ALA A 437 4.74 -5.37 23.34
CA ALA A 437 5.94 -4.85 23.97
C ALA A 437 6.16 -3.35 23.69
N MET A 438 5.64 -2.83 22.58
CA MET A 438 5.71 -1.41 22.25
C MET A 438 4.77 -0.56 23.13
N TYR A 439 3.64 -1.11 23.54
CA TYR A 439 2.63 -0.39 24.33
C TYR A 439 2.78 -0.62 25.83
N GLU A 440 3.38 -1.70 26.28
CA GLU A 440 3.69 -1.95 27.68
C GLU A 440 4.60 -0.88 28.31
N THR A 441 5.43 -0.22 27.50
CA THR A 441 6.31 0.85 27.94
C THR A 441 5.68 2.24 27.91
N MET A 442 4.46 2.38 27.41
CA MET A 442 3.74 3.64 27.28
C MET A 442 2.38 3.57 27.98
N THR A 443 2.08 4.55 28.82
CA THR A 443 0.72 4.71 29.35
C THR A 443 -0.23 5.18 28.25
N GLU A 444 -1.52 4.89 28.41
CA GLU A 444 -2.56 5.36 27.49
C GLU A 444 -2.54 6.89 27.33
N GLU A 445 -2.36 7.62 28.43
CA GLU A 445 -2.21 9.07 28.46
C GLU A 445 -0.97 9.54 27.67
N GLN A 446 0.17 8.88 27.85
CA GLN A 446 1.38 9.22 27.10
C GLN A 446 1.23 8.97 25.61
N ILE A 447 0.53 7.92 25.21
CA ILE A 447 0.26 7.63 23.81
C ILE A 447 -0.63 8.72 23.21
N ILE A 448 -1.69 9.11 23.89
CA ILE A 448 -2.65 10.11 23.43
C ILE A 448 -1.98 11.49 23.37
N ASP A 449 -1.36 11.96 24.45
CA ASP A 449 -0.72 13.28 24.54
C ASP A 449 0.37 13.47 23.50
N ARG A 450 1.26 12.49 23.37
CA ARG A 450 2.40 12.56 22.47
C ARG A 450 2.03 12.48 21.01
N ARG A 451 0.80 12.10 20.71
CA ARG A 451 0.26 12.01 19.36
C ARG A 451 -0.88 12.98 19.13
N THR A 452 -0.88 14.09 19.88
CA THR A 452 -1.90 15.15 19.75
C THR A 452 -3.33 14.65 19.97
N GLY A 453 -3.51 13.60 20.81
CA GLY A 453 -4.80 12.99 21.06
C GLY A 453 -5.38 12.17 19.91
N LEU A 454 -4.66 12.03 18.81
CA LEU A 454 -5.16 11.40 17.58
C LEU A 454 -5.03 9.89 17.58
N MET A 455 -4.06 9.36 18.31
CA MET A 455 -3.81 7.93 18.32
C MET A 455 -4.69 7.20 19.28
N LYS A 456 -5.31 6.14 18.78
CA LYS A 456 -6.04 5.21 19.60
C LYS A 456 -5.38 3.84 19.60
N ILE A 457 -4.53 3.62 20.57
CA ILE A 457 -4.06 2.30 20.92
C ILE A 457 -4.51 2.01 22.33
N GLN A 458 -5.13 0.88 22.54
CA GLN A 458 -5.70 0.50 23.82
C GLN A 458 -4.93 -0.71 24.35
N PRO A 459 -3.84 -0.50 25.10
CA PRO A 459 -3.05 -1.60 25.65
C PRO A 459 -3.86 -2.58 26.50
N LYS A 460 -4.91 -2.07 27.19
CA LYS A 460 -5.82 -2.92 27.97
C LYS A 460 -6.66 -3.87 27.13
N ASP A 461 -6.83 -3.60 25.83
CA ASP A 461 -7.55 -4.47 24.92
C ASP A 461 -6.62 -5.46 24.22
N ALA A 462 -5.32 -5.39 24.45
CA ALA A 462 -4.36 -6.35 23.96
C ALA A 462 -4.52 -7.67 24.72
N VAL A 463 -4.84 -8.73 24.01
CA VAL A 463 -4.94 -10.09 24.57
C VAL A 463 -3.86 -10.93 23.93
N ALA A 464 -2.87 -11.34 24.73
CA ALA A 464 -1.81 -12.26 24.32
C ALA A 464 -1.13 -11.86 22.99
N GLY A 465 -0.77 -10.59 22.84
CA GLY A 465 -0.12 -10.07 21.63
C GLY A 465 -1.07 -9.64 20.50
N LYS A 466 -2.38 -9.66 20.73
CA LYS A 466 -3.38 -9.22 19.77
C LYS A 466 -4.02 -7.92 20.23
N LEU A 467 -3.99 -6.92 19.37
CA LEU A 467 -4.84 -5.76 19.47
C LEU A 467 -6.08 -6.00 18.62
N TYR A 468 -7.24 -5.75 19.20
CA TYR A 468 -8.50 -5.74 18.48
C TYR A 468 -8.91 -4.30 18.23
N ASN A 469 -9.42 -3.99 17.03
CA ASN A 469 -10.21 -2.80 16.86
C ASN A 469 -11.44 -2.92 17.80
N GLY A 470 -11.98 -1.81 18.23
CA GLY A 470 -13.05 -1.81 19.21
C GLY A 470 -14.45 -1.82 18.61
N LEU A 471 -14.66 -2.29 17.37
CA LEU A 471 -16.00 -2.40 16.78
C LEU A 471 -16.84 -3.42 17.55
N THR A 472 -17.90 -2.97 18.19
CA THR A 472 -18.77 -3.83 19.01
C THR A 472 -20.11 -4.13 18.36
N LYS A 473 -20.61 -3.23 17.51
CA LYS A 473 -21.92 -3.34 16.89
C LYS A 473 -21.98 -2.66 15.53
N ILE A 474 -22.84 -3.14 14.68
CA ILE A 474 -23.22 -2.54 13.40
C ILE A 474 -24.71 -2.30 13.40
N ASP A 475 -25.13 -1.08 13.05
CA ASP A 475 -26.56 -0.76 12.95
C ASP A 475 -27.21 -1.52 11.78
N PRO A 476 -28.45 -2.06 11.93
CA PRO A 476 -29.17 -2.73 10.85
C PRO A 476 -29.37 -1.87 9.59
N ALA A 477 -29.23 -0.56 9.68
CA ALA A 477 -29.27 0.35 8.52
C ALA A 477 -28.22 0.04 7.45
N ILE A 478 -27.16 -0.71 7.77
CA ILE A 478 -26.18 -1.21 6.78
C ILE A 478 -26.84 -1.97 5.63
N TRP A 479 -27.98 -2.62 5.90
CA TRP A 479 -28.73 -3.33 4.86
C TRP A 479 -29.30 -2.42 3.77
N SER A 480 -29.34 -1.10 3.97
CA SER A 480 -29.75 -0.13 2.96
C SER A 480 -28.69 0.16 1.89
N LEU A 481 -27.47 -0.35 2.05
CA LEU A 481 -26.37 -0.12 1.11
C LEU A 481 -26.48 -1.06 -0.10
N ASP A 482 -27.39 -0.76 -1.01
CA ASP A 482 -27.67 -1.60 -2.17
C ASP A 482 -26.52 -1.68 -3.19
N LYS A 483 -25.56 -0.74 -3.13
CA LYS A 483 -24.36 -0.70 -4.02
C LYS A 483 -23.11 -1.24 -3.36
N LEU A 484 -23.14 -1.59 -2.10
CA LEU A 484 -21.97 -2.13 -1.40
C LEU A 484 -21.58 -3.49 -1.99
N GLU A 485 -20.40 -3.56 -2.58
CA GLU A 485 -19.84 -4.75 -3.23
C GLU A 485 -18.90 -5.52 -2.30
N LYS A 486 -18.13 -4.77 -1.47
CA LYS A 486 -17.15 -5.35 -0.55
C LYS A 486 -17.34 -4.83 0.85
N LEU A 487 -17.36 -5.75 1.82
CA LEU A 487 -17.42 -5.46 3.25
C LEU A 487 -16.40 -6.33 3.99
N THR A 488 -15.45 -5.68 4.63
CA THR A 488 -14.49 -6.33 5.51
C THR A 488 -14.67 -5.85 6.94
N ILE A 489 -14.82 -6.76 7.86
CA ILE A 489 -14.87 -6.54 9.31
C ILE A 489 -13.80 -7.45 9.90
N ALA A 490 -12.68 -6.90 10.31
CA ALA A 490 -11.57 -7.72 10.77
C ALA A 490 -11.01 -7.22 12.11
N ASN A 491 -10.48 -8.18 12.89
CA ASN A 491 -9.80 -7.92 14.16
C ASN A 491 -10.64 -7.13 15.16
N GLY A 492 -11.95 -7.43 15.22
CA GLY A 492 -12.94 -6.67 15.97
C GLY A 492 -13.51 -7.40 17.20
N LEU A 493 -14.29 -6.65 17.96
CA LEU A 493 -15.08 -7.16 19.10
C LEU A 493 -16.57 -7.27 18.76
N LEU A 494 -16.89 -7.35 17.47
CA LEU A 494 -18.27 -7.45 16.99
C LEU A 494 -18.98 -8.64 17.65
N GLU A 495 -20.12 -8.38 18.30
CA GLU A 495 -20.89 -9.42 18.95
C GLU A 495 -21.91 -10.08 18.03
N GLU A 496 -22.47 -9.34 17.08
CA GLU A 496 -23.49 -9.84 16.16
C GLU A 496 -23.46 -9.06 14.84
N PHE A 497 -23.56 -9.78 13.74
CA PHE A 497 -23.87 -9.15 12.46
C PHE A 497 -25.40 -8.94 12.37
N PRO A 498 -25.88 -7.73 12.04
CA PRO A 498 -27.31 -7.43 12.12
C PRO A 498 -28.13 -8.25 11.14
N LEU A 499 -29.30 -8.69 11.56
CA LEU A 499 -30.27 -9.35 10.70
C LEU A 499 -30.87 -8.35 9.71
N LYS A 500 -31.23 -8.85 8.52
CA LYS A 500 -31.99 -8.07 7.56
C LYS A 500 -33.32 -7.61 8.21
N PRO A 501 -33.67 -6.31 8.18
CA PRO A 501 -34.95 -5.80 8.70
C PRO A 501 -36.14 -6.53 8.08
N ALA A 502 -37.08 -6.94 8.91
CA ALA A 502 -38.23 -7.76 8.50
C ALA A 502 -39.20 -7.02 7.56
N ASP A 503 -39.23 -5.69 7.63
CA ASP A 503 -40.03 -4.80 6.78
C ASP A 503 -39.29 -4.42 5.47
N MET A 504 -38.03 -4.78 5.32
CA MET A 504 -37.29 -4.53 4.08
C MET A 504 -37.70 -5.50 2.96
N ASP A 505 -37.96 -4.95 1.78
CA ASP A 505 -38.26 -5.76 0.59
C ASP A 505 -37.27 -6.91 0.42
N LYS A 506 -37.77 -8.09 0.08
CA LYS A 506 -36.93 -9.29 -0.13
C LYS A 506 -35.83 -9.09 -1.18
N ASP A 507 -36.10 -8.26 -2.21
CA ASP A 507 -35.18 -8.01 -3.31
C ASP A 507 -34.27 -6.80 -3.08
N LYS A 508 -34.29 -6.20 -1.88
CA LYS A 508 -33.36 -5.17 -1.41
C LYS A 508 -32.48 -5.67 -0.29
N GLY A 509 -31.50 -4.88 0.07
CA GLY A 509 -30.61 -5.12 1.20
C GLY A 509 -29.35 -5.90 0.82
N LEU A 510 -28.23 -5.20 0.77
CA LEU A 510 -26.90 -5.72 0.44
C LEU A 510 -26.92 -6.57 -0.85
N VAL A 511 -27.67 -6.11 -1.85
CA VAL A 511 -27.90 -6.90 -3.07
C VAL A 511 -26.70 -6.97 -3.99
N ALA A 512 -25.79 -5.99 -3.92
CA ALA A 512 -24.54 -5.98 -4.67
C ALA A 512 -23.39 -6.69 -3.94
N LEU A 513 -23.54 -6.97 -2.62
CA LEU A 513 -22.45 -7.49 -1.81
C LEU A 513 -21.99 -8.87 -2.30
N SER A 514 -20.83 -8.88 -2.91
CA SER A 514 -20.19 -10.06 -3.49
C SER A 514 -19.01 -10.57 -2.68
N ASP A 515 -18.32 -9.69 -1.95
CA ASP A 515 -17.14 -10.01 -1.14
C ASP A 515 -17.39 -9.61 0.31
N LEU A 516 -17.52 -10.60 1.17
CA LEU A 516 -17.74 -10.43 2.60
C LEU A 516 -16.64 -11.13 3.39
N GLU A 517 -15.98 -10.34 4.23
CA GLU A 517 -15.06 -10.86 5.20
C GLU A 517 -15.50 -10.46 6.60
N ILE A 518 -15.70 -11.44 7.48
CA ILE A 518 -15.81 -11.27 8.92
C ILE A 518 -14.70 -12.13 9.53
N TYR A 519 -13.59 -11.50 9.88
CA TYR A 519 -12.35 -12.17 10.23
C TYR A 519 -11.87 -11.78 11.62
N ASN A 520 -11.49 -12.78 12.44
CA ASN A 520 -10.93 -12.56 13.76
C ASN A 520 -11.78 -11.65 14.66
N CYS A 521 -13.11 -11.84 14.64
CA CYS A 521 -14.06 -11.18 15.53
C CYS A 521 -14.37 -12.09 16.73
N SER A 522 -13.62 -11.89 17.84
CA SER A 522 -13.54 -12.84 18.94
C SER A 522 -14.83 -13.06 19.74
N LYS A 523 -15.83 -12.20 19.55
CA LYS A 523 -17.13 -12.28 20.25
C LYS A 523 -18.33 -12.56 19.35
N LEU A 524 -18.07 -12.78 18.06
CA LEU A 524 -19.14 -12.91 17.05
C LEU A 524 -20.06 -14.11 17.37
N LYS A 525 -21.34 -13.87 17.52
CA LYS A 525 -22.38 -14.90 17.50
C LYS A 525 -22.53 -15.45 16.07
N ASN A 526 -23.10 -16.66 15.96
CA ASN A 526 -23.28 -17.34 14.68
C ASN A 526 -24.10 -16.48 13.69
N PRO A 527 -23.50 -15.99 12.56
CA PRO A 527 -24.14 -15.08 11.63
C PRO A 527 -25.00 -15.75 10.55
N LYS A 528 -25.33 -17.03 10.67
CA LYS A 528 -25.94 -17.84 9.61
C LYS A 528 -27.20 -17.23 8.98
N GLU A 529 -28.09 -16.67 9.78
CA GLU A 529 -29.37 -16.12 9.27
C GLU A 529 -29.16 -14.84 8.45
N ALA A 530 -28.20 -14.02 8.83
CA ALA A 530 -27.81 -12.85 8.04
C ALA A 530 -27.17 -13.27 6.71
N LEU A 531 -26.24 -14.24 6.75
CA LEU A 531 -25.56 -14.73 5.56
C LEU A 531 -26.50 -15.38 4.55
N LYS A 532 -27.47 -16.16 5.02
CA LYS A 532 -28.50 -16.77 4.17
C LYS A 532 -29.35 -15.73 3.42
N ALA A 533 -29.56 -14.56 4.02
CA ALA A 533 -30.34 -13.48 3.43
C ALA A 533 -29.62 -12.70 2.32
N MET A 534 -28.27 -12.81 2.21
CA MET A 534 -27.47 -12.09 1.22
C MET A 534 -27.54 -12.80 -0.15
N PRO A 535 -27.95 -12.10 -1.24
CA PRO A 535 -28.25 -12.78 -2.50
C PRO A 535 -27.07 -12.93 -3.45
N SER A 536 -25.92 -12.28 -3.21
CA SER A 536 -24.89 -12.10 -4.23
C SER A 536 -23.48 -12.47 -3.81
N LEU A 537 -23.30 -13.09 -2.62
CA LEU A 537 -21.99 -13.49 -2.16
C LEU A 537 -21.27 -14.42 -3.14
N VAL A 538 -20.06 -14.05 -3.48
CA VAL A 538 -19.12 -14.81 -4.33
C VAL A 538 -17.90 -15.23 -3.50
N SER A 539 -17.35 -14.31 -2.71
CA SER A 539 -16.24 -14.54 -1.79
C SER A 539 -16.72 -14.36 -0.35
N LEU A 540 -16.48 -15.34 0.49
CA LEU A 540 -16.86 -15.33 1.89
C LEU A 540 -15.71 -15.83 2.77
N ASN A 541 -15.26 -14.97 3.69
CA ASN A 541 -14.30 -15.34 4.72
C ASN A 541 -14.91 -15.20 6.11
N LEU A 542 -14.96 -16.30 6.84
CA LEU A 542 -15.49 -16.39 8.21
C LEU A 542 -14.43 -16.90 9.19
N SER A 543 -13.15 -16.80 8.85
CA SER A 543 -12.07 -17.43 9.61
C SER A 543 -11.78 -16.75 10.94
N GLN A 544 -11.30 -17.52 11.90
CA GLN A 544 -10.79 -17.08 13.20
C GLN A 544 -11.79 -16.34 14.09
N ASN A 545 -13.07 -16.42 13.80
CA ASN A 545 -14.10 -15.81 14.62
C ASN A 545 -14.28 -16.58 15.94
N ASN A 546 -15.06 -16.04 16.82
CA ASN A 546 -15.37 -16.47 18.17
C ASN A 546 -14.88 -17.89 18.55
N PRO A 547 -13.80 -18.01 19.35
CA PRO A 547 -13.22 -19.32 19.70
C PRO A 547 -14.16 -20.17 20.58
N ASP A 548 -15.23 -19.57 21.12
CA ASP A 548 -16.20 -20.24 21.99
C ASP A 548 -17.37 -20.89 21.20
N TRP A 549 -17.39 -20.76 19.86
CA TRP A 549 -18.35 -21.53 19.08
C TRP A 549 -18.19 -23.01 19.35
N THR A 550 -19.29 -23.68 19.66
CA THR A 550 -19.29 -25.13 19.70
C THR A 550 -19.06 -25.70 18.31
N SER A 551 -18.54 -26.91 18.23
CA SER A 551 -18.37 -27.58 16.93
C SER A 551 -19.70 -27.79 16.21
N GLU A 552 -20.81 -27.95 16.93
CA GLU A 552 -22.13 -28.06 16.32
C GLU A 552 -22.57 -26.73 15.67
N GLU A 553 -22.38 -25.61 16.34
CA GLU A 553 -22.67 -24.26 15.78
C GLU A 553 -21.83 -23.97 14.54
N ALA A 554 -20.53 -24.31 14.58
CA ALA A 554 -19.63 -24.12 13.45
C ALA A 554 -20.01 -25.01 12.24
N ASN A 555 -20.29 -26.30 12.50
CA ASN A 555 -20.75 -27.22 11.46
C ASN A 555 -22.11 -26.79 10.87
N ASP A 556 -23.04 -26.35 11.71
CA ASP A 556 -24.35 -25.84 11.27
C ASP A 556 -24.20 -24.56 10.41
N LEU A 557 -23.32 -23.64 10.80
CA LEU A 557 -23.00 -22.46 10.00
C LEU A 557 -22.49 -22.84 8.61
N LEU A 558 -21.46 -23.70 8.53
CA LEU A 558 -20.89 -24.14 7.26
C LEU A 558 -21.97 -24.78 6.36
N HIS A 559 -22.74 -25.71 6.92
CA HIS A 559 -23.76 -26.42 6.15
C HIS A 559 -24.97 -25.57 5.79
N SER A 560 -25.26 -24.49 6.54
CA SER A 560 -26.34 -23.56 6.24
C SER A 560 -26.09 -22.74 4.97
N LEU A 561 -24.82 -22.52 4.62
CA LEU A 561 -24.45 -21.81 3.38
C LEU A 561 -24.86 -22.59 2.14
N ALA A 562 -24.93 -23.93 2.24
CA ALA A 562 -25.35 -24.83 1.17
C ALA A 562 -26.87 -25.15 1.21
N ALA A 563 -27.63 -24.58 2.16
CA ALA A 563 -29.05 -24.85 2.30
C ALA A 563 -29.87 -24.27 1.13
N GLU A 564 -31.04 -24.86 0.85
CA GLU A 564 -31.91 -24.43 -0.26
C GLU A 564 -32.41 -22.99 -0.09
N ASP A 565 -32.55 -22.52 1.15
CA ASP A 565 -32.98 -21.17 1.49
C ASP A 565 -31.82 -20.16 1.54
N SER A 566 -30.57 -20.61 1.36
CA SER A 566 -29.41 -19.72 1.22
C SER A 566 -29.38 -19.09 -0.17
N ARG A 567 -29.56 -17.75 -0.21
CA ARG A 567 -29.68 -17.00 -1.48
C ARG A 567 -28.40 -17.00 -2.33
N SER A 568 -27.24 -17.12 -1.71
CA SER A 568 -25.94 -17.17 -2.37
C SER A 568 -25.36 -18.57 -2.59
N ALA A 569 -26.05 -19.65 -2.17
CA ALA A 569 -25.52 -21.00 -2.21
C ALA A 569 -24.94 -21.41 -3.58
N LYS A 570 -25.54 -20.95 -4.70
CA LYS A 570 -25.10 -21.24 -6.06
C LYS A 570 -24.08 -20.25 -6.62
N LYS A 571 -23.75 -19.17 -5.89
CA LYS A 571 -22.88 -18.10 -6.36
C LYS A 571 -21.52 -18.11 -5.68
N ILE A 572 -21.45 -18.59 -4.42
CA ILE A 572 -20.21 -18.63 -3.65
C ILE A 572 -19.17 -19.46 -4.41
N GLN A 573 -18.05 -18.81 -4.72
CA GLN A 573 -16.88 -19.40 -5.41
C GLN A 573 -15.71 -19.63 -4.46
N ILE A 574 -15.58 -18.78 -3.44
CA ILE A 574 -14.48 -18.78 -2.49
C ILE A 574 -15.05 -18.80 -1.08
N LEU A 575 -14.63 -19.77 -0.28
CA LEU A 575 -15.06 -19.92 1.10
C LEU A 575 -13.87 -20.25 2.00
N TYR A 576 -13.58 -19.34 2.95
CA TYR A 576 -12.63 -19.55 4.03
C TYR A 576 -13.36 -19.67 5.36
N MET A 577 -13.04 -20.73 6.11
CA MET A 577 -13.56 -20.95 7.47
C MET A 577 -12.50 -21.62 8.35
N ASN A 578 -11.32 -20.98 8.42
CA ASN A 578 -10.17 -21.47 9.16
C ASN A 578 -10.31 -21.13 10.66
N LYS A 579 -9.76 -21.96 11.53
CA LYS A 579 -9.81 -21.76 13.00
C LYS A 579 -11.21 -21.46 13.53
N SER A 580 -12.19 -22.19 13.04
CA SER A 580 -13.61 -21.97 13.33
C SER A 580 -14.24 -23.12 14.16
N ASN A 581 -13.42 -23.98 14.73
CA ASN A 581 -13.85 -25.12 15.56
C ASN A 581 -14.72 -26.18 14.85
N LEU A 582 -14.62 -26.27 13.52
CA LEU A 582 -15.28 -27.31 12.72
C LEU A 582 -14.81 -28.72 13.14
N SER A 583 -15.73 -29.67 13.23
CA SER A 583 -15.42 -31.08 13.53
C SER A 583 -15.93 -32.09 12.49
N LYS A 584 -16.97 -31.68 11.73
CA LYS A 584 -17.57 -32.52 10.69
C LYS A 584 -17.88 -31.72 9.44
N VAL A 585 -17.64 -32.31 8.28
CA VAL A 585 -17.95 -31.71 6.98
C VAL A 585 -18.76 -32.69 6.14
N ASP A 586 -19.96 -32.29 5.79
CA ASP A 586 -20.80 -33.01 4.84
C ASP A 586 -20.51 -32.53 3.41
N GLY A 587 -19.54 -33.16 2.76
CA GLY A 587 -19.13 -32.84 1.40
C GLY A 587 -20.27 -32.99 0.40
N LYS A 588 -21.17 -33.98 0.59
CA LYS A 588 -22.32 -34.18 -0.28
C LYS A 588 -23.30 -32.99 -0.20
N LYS A 589 -23.49 -32.43 0.97
CA LYS A 589 -24.30 -31.20 1.15
C LYS A 589 -23.64 -30.00 0.47
N LEU A 590 -22.34 -29.80 0.71
CA LEU A 590 -21.58 -28.71 0.08
C LEU A 590 -21.50 -28.83 -1.46
N SER A 591 -21.61 -30.03 -2.02
CA SER A 591 -21.60 -30.25 -3.47
C SER A 591 -22.79 -29.62 -4.21
N THR A 592 -23.80 -29.14 -3.48
CA THR A 592 -24.89 -28.31 -4.04
C THR A 592 -24.44 -26.91 -4.41
N MET A 593 -23.32 -26.43 -3.86
CA MET A 593 -22.69 -25.14 -4.16
C MET A 593 -21.87 -25.25 -5.45
N LYS A 594 -22.57 -25.26 -6.59
CA LYS A 594 -21.96 -25.58 -7.90
C LYS A 594 -20.87 -24.66 -8.39
N SER A 595 -20.79 -23.43 -7.85
CA SER A 595 -19.77 -22.45 -8.21
C SER A 595 -18.54 -22.48 -7.28
N LEU A 596 -18.58 -23.28 -6.20
CA LEU A 596 -17.51 -23.30 -5.19
C LEU A 596 -16.23 -23.87 -5.81
N GLY A 597 -15.23 -23.01 -5.99
CA GLY A 597 -13.93 -23.36 -6.55
C GLY A 597 -12.82 -23.46 -5.52
N LEU A 598 -12.85 -22.57 -4.49
CA LEU A 598 -11.90 -22.60 -3.40
C LEU A 598 -12.61 -22.86 -2.06
N LEU A 599 -12.17 -23.87 -1.36
CA LEU A 599 -12.63 -24.20 -0.01
C LEU A 599 -11.42 -24.41 0.91
N ASP A 600 -11.29 -23.49 1.89
CA ASP A 600 -10.24 -23.62 2.91
C ASP A 600 -10.85 -23.78 4.30
N LEU A 601 -10.68 -24.95 4.86
CA LEU A 601 -11.13 -25.36 6.20
C LEU A 601 -9.94 -25.75 7.09
N SER A 602 -8.79 -25.19 6.83
CA SER A 602 -7.57 -25.47 7.60
C SER A 602 -7.68 -25.02 9.05
N ASP A 603 -6.82 -25.55 9.92
CA ASP A 603 -6.72 -25.16 11.34
C ASP A 603 -8.02 -25.38 12.14
N ASN A 604 -8.73 -26.45 11.87
CA ASN A 604 -9.93 -26.84 12.57
C ASN A 604 -9.72 -28.15 13.37
N LYS A 605 -10.79 -28.80 13.80
CA LYS A 605 -10.79 -30.09 14.52
C LYS A 605 -11.54 -31.15 13.73
N ILE A 606 -11.50 -31.08 12.41
CA ILE A 606 -12.27 -32.00 11.54
C ILE A 606 -11.73 -33.38 11.70
N THR A 607 -12.63 -34.29 12.16
CA THR A 607 -12.36 -35.72 12.26
C THR A 607 -13.06 -36.51 11.16
N GLU A 608 -14.20 -36.03 10.69
CA GLU A 608 -15.04 -36.66 9.69
C GLU A 608 -15.32 -35.72 8.52
N ILE A 609 -15.05 -36.17 7.34
CA ILE A 609 -15.39 -35.49 6.10
C ILE A 609 -15.88 -36.49 5.06
N SER A 610 -17.09 -36.31 4.55
CA SER A 610 -17.61 -37.09 3.45
C SER A 610 -17.17 -36.58 2.09
N ALA A 611 -17.12 -37.44 1.10
CA ALA A 611 -16.77 -37.05 -0.26
C ALA A 611 -17.75 -36.02 -0.84
N PHE A 612 -17.23 -35.09 -1.59
CA PHE A 612 -18.02 -34.09 -2.34
C PHE A 612 -18.62 -34.68 -3.63
N GLY A 613 -17.97 -35.74 -4.20
CA GLY A 613 -18.34 -36.28 -5.47
C GLY A 613 -17.90 -35.44 -6.69
N LYS A 614 -18.29 -35.90 -7.89
CA LYS A 614 -17.80 -35.31 -9.14
C LYS A 614 -18.47 -34.00 -9.56
N ASP A 615 -19.61 -33.66 -8.95
CA ASP A 615 -20.47 -32.54 -9.41
C ASP A 615 -20.08 -31.16 -8.89
N ILE A 616 -19.06 -31.07 -8.05
CA ILE A 616 -18.49 -29.82 -7.53
C ILE A 616 -17.23 -29.47 -8.33
N ASN A 617 -17.08 -28.20 -8.65
CA ASN A 617 -15.93 -27.69 -9.41
C ASN A 617 -14.85 -27.11 -8.51
N LEU A 618 -14.42 -27.86 -7.48
CA LEU A 618 -13.32 -27.42 -6.62
C LEU A 618 -12.01 -27.35 -7.41
N VAL A 619 -11.38 -26.19 -7.38
CA VAL A 619 -10.03 -25.93 -7.91
C VAL A 619 -9.00 -26.05 -6.79
N GLN A 620 -9.34 -25.56 -5.60
CA GLN A 620 -8.48 -25.64 -4.43
C GLN A 620 -9.26 -26.14 -3.23
N LEU A 621 -8.71 -27.17 -2.56
CA LEU A 621 -9.25 -27.74 -1.33
C LEU A 621 -8.14 -27.84 -0.28
N HIS A 622 -8.27 -27.05 0.78
CA HIS A 622 -7.34 -27.03 1.90
C HIS A 622 -8.00 -27.54 3.18
N LEU A 623 -7.44 -28.60 3.72
CA LEU A 623 -7.88 -29.27 4.95
C LEU A 623 -6.72 -29.43 5.96
N ASN A 624 -5.73 -28.51 5.89
CA ASN A 624 -4.51 -28.61 6.68
C ASN A 624 -4.79 -28.44 8.18
N ASN A 625 -3.91 -29.02 9.01
CA ASN A 625 -3.97 -28.85 10.47
C ASN A 625 -5.35 -29.23 11.05
N ASN A 626 -5.82 -30.41 10.71
CA ASN A 626 -7.06 -30.98 11.23
C ASN A 626 -6.78 -32.34 11.94
N GLU A 627 -7.83 -33.07 12.26
CA GLU A 627 -7.76 -34.35 12.94
C GLU A 627 -8.27 -35.51 12.07
N ILE A 628 -8.20 -35.35 10.74
CA ILE A 628 -8.72 -36.30 9.77
C ILE A 628 -7.93 -37.61 9.87
N THR A 629 -8.64 -38.72 10.11
CA THR A 629 -8.03 -40.05 10.20
C THR A 629 -8.23 -40.89 8.93
N GLU A 630 -9.22 -40.56 8.11
CA GLU A 630 -9.58 -41.31 6.92
C GLU A 630 -10.23 -40.40 5.86
N LEU A 631 -9.93 -40.66 4.60
CA LEU A 631 -10.63 -40.11 3.43
C LEU A 631 -11.11 -41.25 2.54
N LYS A 632 -12.35 -41.15 2.08
CA LYS A 632 -12.97 -42.22 1.26
C LYS A 632 -13.55 -41.65 -0.04
N ARG A 633 -13.59 -42.51 -1.06
CA ARG A 633 -14.40 -42.21 -2.25
C ARG A 633 -15.86 -42.00 -1.89
N ALA A 634 -16.61 -41.39 -2.79
CA ALA A 634 -18.06 -41.33 -2.70
C ALA A 634 -18.68 -42.74 -2.69
N GLU A 635 -19.88 -42.88 -2.12
CA GLU A 635 -20.56 -44.19 -1.98
C GLU A 635 -20.74 -44.91 -3.32
N ASN A 636 -20.83 -44.18 -4.42
CA ASN A 636 -20.93 -44.71 -5.78
C ASN A 636 -19.58 -45.08 -6.43
N GLY A 637 -18.47 -44.99 -5.67
CA GLY A 637 -17.11 -45.31 -6.11
C GLY A 637 -16.43 -44.19 -6.92
N GLU A 638 -17.07 -43.02 -7.04
CA GLU A 638 -16.46 -41.82 -7.64
C GLU A 638 -15.34 -41.25 -6.77
N PRO A 639 -14.42 -40.45 -7.34
CA PRO A 639 -13.40 -39.76 -6.56
C PRO A 639 -13.97 -38.91 -5.41
N PHE A 640 -13.12 -38.58 -4.44
CA PHE A 640 -13.50 -37.76 -3.27
C PHE A 640 -14.09 -36.40 -3.65
N CYS A 641 -13.53 -35.75 -4.69
CA CYS A 641 -14.08 -34.57 -5.32
C CYS A 641 -13.87 -34.63 -6.83
N GLY A 642 -14.47 -33.71 -7.59
CA GLY A 642 -14.28 -33.59 -9.03
C GLY A 642 -12.83 -33.24 -9.34
N LEU A 643 -12.04 -34.28 -9.70
CA LEU A 643 -10.59 -34.15 -9.87
C LEU A 643 -10.17 -33.47 -11.18
N ALA A 644 -11.09 -33.28 -12.12
CA ALA A 644 -10.75 -32.73 -13.44
C ALA A 644 -10.21 -31.30 -13.40
N ASP A 645 -10.59 -30.56 -12.37
CA ASP A 645 -10.29 -29.15 -12.25
C ASP A 645 -9.53 -28.80 -10.94
N VAL A 646 -9.18 -29.80 -10.11
CA VAL A 646 -8.45 -29.55 -8.86
C VAL A 646 -6.99 -29.24 -9.14
N GLU A 647 -6.58 -28.00 -8.90
CA GLU A 647 -5.18 -27.59 -8.95
C GLU A 647 -4.46 -27.97 -7.66
N THR A 648 -5.07 -27.68 -6.49
CA THR A 648 -4.46 -27.92 -5.19
C THR A 648 -5.37 -28.73 -4.29
N PHE A 649 -4.84 -29.82 -3.78
CA PHE A 649 -5.46 -30.65 -2.75
C PHE A 649 -4.48 -30.80 -1.58
N SER A 650 -4.81 -30.26 -0.42
CA SER A 650 -3.90 -30.31 0.73
C SER A 650 -4.60 -30.77 1.99
N VAL A 651 -4.04 -31.79 2.62
CA VAL A 651 -4.44 -32.38 3.91
C VAL A 651 -3.23 -32.52 4.86
N ARG A 652 -2.30 -31.59 4.72
CA ARG A 652 -1.09 -31.52 5.54
C ARG A 652 -1.42 -31.47 7.03
N ASN A 653 -0.57 -32.13 7.85
CA ASN A 653 -0.69 -32.13 9.32
C ASN A 653 -2.08 -32.60 9.80
N ASN A 654 -2.41 -33.83 9.44
CA ASN A 654 -3.60 -34.55 9.88
C ASN A 654 -3.21 -35.85 10.57
N LYS A 655 -4.15 -36.78 10.76
CA LYS A 655 -3.93 -38.05 11.45
C LYS A 655 -4.10 -39.29 10.53
N LEU A 656 -3.94 -39.08 9.23
CA LEU A 656 -4.06 -40.17 8.26
C LEU A 656 -2.97 -41.24 8.48
N THR A 657 -3.34 -42.53 8.50
CA THR A 657 -2.39 -43.64 8.61
C THR A 657 -2.21 -44.38 7.29
N VAL A 658 -3.08 -44.14 6.34
CA VAL A 658 -3.08 -44.73 5.01
C VAL A 658 -3.17 -43.65 3.97
N PHE A 659 -2.31 -43.67 2.93
CA PHE A 659 -2.53 -42.82 1.75
C PHE A 659 -3.78 -43.36 1.03
N PRO A 660 -4.84 -42.53 0.89
CA PRO A 660 -6.15 -43.03 0.49
C PRO A 660 -6.26 -43.25 -1.01
N ASP A 661 -7.07 -44.22 -1.43
CA ASP A 661 -7.51 -44.41 -2.84
C ASP A 661 -8.69 -43.48 -3.15
N ILE A 662 -8.43 -42.18 -3.34
CA ILE A 662 -9.45 -41.15 -3.58
C ILE A 662 -9.27 -40.41 -4.92
N PHE A 663 -8.21 -40.73 -5.65
CA PHE A 663 -7.83 -40.15 -6.91
C PHE A 663 -8.08 -41.10 -8.09
N ASP A 664 -7.69 -40.69 -9.30
CA ASP A 664 -7.74 -41.55 -10.49
C ASP A 664 -6.60 -41.18 -11.46
N ALA A 665 -5.66 -42.10 -11.68
CA ALA A 665 -4.56 -41.94 -12.62
C ALA A 665 -5.01 -41.73 -14.08
N LYS A 666 -6.24 -42.16 -14.43
CA LYS A 666 -6.85 -41.97 -15.76
C LYS A 666 -7.58 -40.67 -15.93
N SER A 667 -7.50 -39.77 -14.94
CA SER A 667 -8.03 -38.41 -15.07
C SER A 667 -7.47 -37.73 -16.31
N LYS A 668 -8.30 -36.86 -16.96
CA LYS A 668 -7.91 -36.13 -18.17
C LYS A 668 -6.81 -35.09 -17.89
N PHE A 669 -6.85 -34.50 -16.72
CA PHE A 669 -5.88 -33.49 -16.28
C PHE A 669 -5.23 -33.94 -14.98
N GLY A 670 -3.97 -33.57 -14.78
CA GLY A 670 -3.27 -33.73 -13.52
C GLY A 670 -3.55 -32.59 -12.56
N MET A 671 -3.59 -32.89 -11.27
CA MET A 671 -3.57 -31.88 -10.22
C MET A 671 -2.19 -31.22 -10.19
N VAL A 672 -2.13 -29.90 -9.90
CA VAL A 672 -0.83 -29.19 -9.81
C VAL A 672 -0.11 -29.56 -8.53
N SER A 673 -0.81 -29.59 -7.39
CA SER A 673 -0.19 -29.89 -6.10
C SER A 673 -1.11 -30.73 -5.22
N VAL A 674 -0.53 -31.83 -4.67
CA VAL A 674 -1.18 -32.73 -3.72
C VAL A 674 -0.28 -32.86 -2.49
N ASP A 675 -0.72 -32.36 -1.34
CA ASP A 675 0.07 -32.35 -0.10
C ASP A 675 -0.57 -33.21 1.01
N PHE A 676 0.09 -34.29 1.37
CA PHE A 676 -0.22 -35.17 2.49
C PHE A 676 0.88 -35.16 3.57
N SER A 677 1.75 -34.15 3.55
CA SER A 677 2.86 -34.11 4.50
C SER A 677 2.42 -34.01 5.97
N TYR A 678 3.30 -34.40 6.88
CA TYR A 678 3.04 -34.38 8.33
C TYR A 678 1.79 -35.16 8.76
N ASN A 679 1.57 -36.32 8.18
CA ASN A 679 0.58 -37.29 8.63
C ASN A 679 1.28 -38.49 9.30
N ASN A 680 0.53 -39.54 9.54
CA ASN A 680 1.03 -40.80 10.11
C ASN A 680 0.98 -41.95 9.08
N ILE A 681 1.12 -41.65 7.80
CA ILE A 681 0.97 -42.58 6.72
C ILE A 681 2.10 -43.62 6.75
N THR A 682 1.76 -44.92 6.92
CA THR A 682 2.72 -46.04 6.87
C THR A 682 2.58 -46.88 5.60
N ARG A 683 1.42 -46.80 4.94
CA ARG A 683 1.10 -47.60 3.75
C ARG A 683 0.12 -46.90 2.81
N PHE A 684 -0.07 -47.46 1.65
CA PHE A 684 -0.99 -46.96 0.63
C PHE A 684 -2.23 -47.86 0.56
N ALA A 685 -3.40 -47.30 0.30
CA ALA A 685 -4.62 -48.08 0.13
C ALA A 685 -4.41 -49.15 -0.97
N GLY A 686 -4.83 -50.38 -0.71
CA GLY A 686 -4.58 -51.54 -1.58
C GLY A 686 -3.20 -52.18 -1.47
N TYR A 687 -2.37 -51.71 -0.51
CA TYR A 687 -1.03 -52.24 -0.25
C TYR A 687 -0.78 -52.39 1.28
N ASP A 688 0.06 -53.31 1.67
CA ASP A 688 0.57 -53.44 3.03
C ASP A 688 1.79 -52.49 3.25
N GLU A 689 2.37 -52.51 4.46
CA GLU A 689 3.53 -51.67 4.82
C GLU A 689 4.83 -52.11 4.12
N GLN A 690 4.87 -53.30 3.58
CA GLN A 690 5.98 -53.85 2.79
C GLN A 690 5.80 -53.58 1.28
N GLY A 691 4.69 -52.94 0.86
CA GLY A 691 4.38 -52.66 -0.53
C GLY A 691 3.72 -53.82 -1.28
N ASN A 692 3.32 -54.94 -0.60
CA ASN A 692 2.63 -56.02 -1.27
C ASN A 692 1.17 -55.64 -1.58
N LYS A 693 0.69 -55.96 -2.77
CA LYS A 693 -0.68 -55.67 -3.18
C LYS A 693 -1.69 -56.47 -2.39
N THR A 694 -2.62 -55.81 -1.72
CA THR A 694 -3.70 -56.40 -0.92
C THR A 694 -5.10 -56.06 -1.45
N GLY A 695 -5.20 -55.13 -2.38
CA GLY A 695 -6.46 -54.67 -2.97
C GLY A 695 -6.25 -53.80 -4.22
N GLU A 696 -7.31 -53.13 -4.64
CA GLU A 696 -7.24 -52.22 -5.76
C GLU A 696 -6.89 -50.80 -5.30
N ASN A 697 -6.23 -50.05 -6.16
CA ASN A 697 -5.98 -48.63 -6.05
C ASN A 697 -6.01 -48.06 -7.47
N LYS A 698 -6.65 -46.92 -7.66
CA LYS A 698 -6.81 -46.28 -8.98
C LYS A 698 -5.69 -45.33 -9.35
N GLY A 699 -4.71 -45.20 -8.46
CA GLY A 699 -3.56 -44.32 -8.67
C GLY A 699 -3.88 -42.81 -8.65
N ILE A 700 -2.89 -42.00 -9.05
CA ILE A 700 -2.95 -40.55 -8.98
C ILE A 700 -2.32 -39.93 -10.24
N TYR A 701 -2.89 -38.82 -10.70
CA TYR A 701 -2.26 -37.92 -11.67
C TYR A 701 -2.04 -36.52 -11.05
N ALA A 702 -0.78 -36.20 -10.77
CA ALA A 702 -0.40 -34.90 -10.17
C ALA A 702 0.97 -34.48 -10.68
N GLU A 703 1.18 -33.14 -10.83
CA GLU A 703 2.51 -32.60 -11.10
C GLU A 703 3.39 -32.72 -9.85
N THR A 704 2.87 -32.35 -8.69
CA THR A 704 3.58 -32.39 -7.40
C THR A 704 2.83 -33.27 -6.40
N LEU A 705 3.51 -34.26 -5.85
CA LEU A 705 3.04 -35.05 -4.74
C LEU A 705 3.97 -34.91 -3.53
N ILE A 706 3.45 -34.39 -2.43
CA ILE A 706 4.19 -34.15 -1.20
C ILE A 706 3.73 -35.14 -0.13
N LEU A 707 4.62 -36.04 0.25
CA LEU A 707 4.44 -37.05 1.30
C LEU A 707 5.38 -36.85 2.48
N ALA A 708 6.07 -35.73 2.54
CA ALA A 708 7.12 -35.46 3.51
C ALA A 708 6.66 -35.62 4.96
N ASN A 709 7.58 -36.12 5.82
CA ASN A 709 7.33 -36.31 7.25
C ASN A 709 6.15 -37.26 7.55
N ASN A 710 6.07 -38.35 6.81
CA ASN A 710 5.22 -39.48 7.08
C ASN A 710 6.10 -40.70 7.37
N PRO A 711 5.70 -41.65 8.22
CA PRO A 711 6.50 -42.84 8.49
C PRO A 711 6.41 -43.91 7.36
N ILE A 712 6.68 -43.48 6.12
CA ILE A 712 6.68 -44.37 4.93
C ILE A 712 8.07 -44.96 4.78
N SER A 713 8.26 -46.17 5.22
CA SER A 713 9.60 -46.81 5.29
C SER A 713 10.13 -47.30 3.93
N VAL A 714 9.27 -47.49 2.93
CA VAL A 714 9.58 -48.06 1.61
C VAL A 714 8.97 -47.19 0.51
N TYR A 715 9.69 -46.99 -0.61
CA TYR A 715 9.18 -46.28 -1.77
C TYR A 715 7.88 -46.91 -2.31
N PRO A 716 6.84 -46.11 -2.64
CA PRO A 716 5.52 -46.63 -2.97
C PRO A 716 5.44 -47.41 -4.30
N VAL A 717 5.31 -48.72 -4.22
CA VAL A 717 5.11 -49.60 -5.39
C VAL A 717 3.83 -49.23 -6.17
N MET A 718 2.87 -48.63 -5.48
CA MET A 718 1.62 -48.14 -6.05
C MET A 718 1.84 -47.27 -7.32
N PHE A 719 2.88 -46.48 -7.38
CA PHE A 719 3.13 -45.60 -8.54
C PHE A 719 3.34 -46.40 -9.82
N ARG A 720 4.03 -47.52 -9.73
CA ARG A 720 4.25 -48.45 -10.85
C ARG A 720 2.98 -49.23 -11.20
N ASP A 721 2.28 -49.72 -10.19
CA ASP A 721 1.21 -50.72 -10.37
C ASP A 721 -0.14 -50.09 -10.76
N THR A 722 -0.28 -48.76 -10.73
CA THR A 722 -1.56 -48.04 -10.94
C THR A 722 -1.56 -47.08 -12.13
N ASP A 723 -0.56 -47.10 -12.98
CA ASP A 723 -0.36 -46.14 -14.07
C ASP A 723 -0.30 -44.68 -13.57
N SER A 724 0.13 -44.44 -12.32
CA SER A 724 0.23 -43.09 -11.76
C SER A 724 1.17 -42.19 -12.57
N LYS A 725 0.83 -40.89 -12.68
CA LYS A 725 1.59 -39.89 -13.39
C LYS A 725 1.96 -38.78 -12.41
N ILE A 726 3.24 -38.64 -12.11
CA ILE A 726 3.73 -37.67 -11.14
C ILE A 726 5.01 -37.07 -11.70
N ALA A 727 5.18 -35.73 -11.59
CA ALA A 727 6.41 -35.11 -12.04
C ALA A 727 7.40 -34.87 -10.89
N TYR A 728 6.96 -34.32 -9.78
CA TYR A 728 7.78 -34.11 -8.60
C TYR A 728 7.24 -34.94 -7.42
N VAL A 729 8.12 -35.73 -6.80
CA VAL A 729 7.83 -36.52 -5.61
C VAL A 729 8.66 -36.04 -4.43
N ASN A 730 7.99 -35.55 -3.38
CA ASN A 730 8.65 -35.16 -2.14
C ASN A 730 8.35 -36.20 -1.03
N MET A 731 9.36 -36.94 -0.66
CA MET A 731 9.33 -37.91 0.44
C MET A 731 10.39 -37.61 1.50
N ARG A 732 10.65 -36.32 1.72
CA ARG A 732 11.56 -35.84 2.76
C ARG A 732 11.12 -36.30 4.14
N GLY A 733 12.06 -36.83 4.93
CA GLY A 733 11.80 -37.18 6.32
C GLY A 733 10.83 -38.33 6.53
N CYS A 734 10.67 -39.23 5.55
CA CYS A 734 9.75 -40.35 5.64
C CYS A 734 10.32 -41.59 6.39
N GLY A 735 11.59 -41.54 6.76
CA GLY A 735 12.24 -42.68 7.44
C GLY A 735 12.60 -43.85 6.53
N MET A 736 12.57 -43.64 5.20
CA MET A 736 12.91 -44.67 4.20
C MET A 736 14.31 -45.22 4.42
N THR A 737 14.40 -46.55 4.39
CA THR A 737 15.65 -47.28 4.51
C THR A 737 16.16 -47.80 3.17
N GLU A 738 15.26 -48.01 2.21
CA GLU A 738 15.55 -48.50 0.87
C GLU A 738 14.50 -48.06 -0.14
N ILE A 739 14.90 -48.06 -1.40
CA ILE A 739 14.02 -47.95 -2.56
C ILE A 739 14.12 -49.31 -3.25
N PRO A 740 13.02 -50.12 -3.36
CA PRO A 740 13.06 -51.44 -3.94
C PRO A 740 13.47 -51.45 -5.42
N ASP A 741 14.17 -52.49 -5.85
CA ASP A 741 14.50 -52.74 -7.25
C ASP A 741 13.22 -52.78 -8.11
N SER A 742 13.33 -52.32 -9.33
CA SER A 742 12.21 -52.18 -10.29
C SER A 742 11.15 -51.14 -9.91
N SER A 743 11.46 -50.22 -9.00
CA SER A 743 10.57 -49.15 -8.61
C SER A 743 10.29 -48.18 -9.75
N PHE A 744 11.22 -48.03 -10.70
CA PHE A 744 11.13 -47.08 -11.81
C PHE A 744 10.93 -47.74 -13.18
N VAL A 745 10.66 -49.03 -13.22
CA VAL A 745 10.41 -49.80 -14.46
C VAL A 745 8.91 -49.82 -14.78
N TYR A 746 8.40 -48.68 -15.30
CA TYR A 746 7.01 -48.56 -15.76
C TYR A 746 6.87 -47.37 -16.74
N ASP A 747 5.86 -47.45 -17.63
CA ASP A 747 5.71 -46.51 -18.75
C ASP A 747 5.61 -45.05 -18.32
N ASN A 748 4.90 -44.78 -17.25
CA ASN A 748 4.70 -43.40 -16.76
C ASN A 748 5.87 -42.87 -15.92
N ALA A 749 6.94 -43.65 -15.70
CA ALA A 749 8.16 -43.12 -15.06
C ALA A 749 8.78 -41.98 -15.86
N VAL A 750 8.49 -41.87 -17.16
CA VAL A 750 8.89 -40.74 -18.01
C VAL A 750 8.35 -39.37 -17.57
N TYR A 751 7.28 -39.33 -16.78
CA TYR A 751 6.77 -38.08 -16.22
C TYR A 751 7.58 -37.56 -15.04
N LEU A 752 8.39 -38.40 -14.40
CA LEU A 752 9.21 -38.04 -13.24
C LEU A 752 10.32 -37.07 -13.62
N THR A 753 10.36 -35.93 -12.97
CA THR A 753 11.30 -34.85 -13.26
C THR A 753 12.14 -34.42 -12.06
N SER A 754 11.66 -34.63 -10.83
CA SER A 754 12.39 -34.31 -9.62
C SER A 754 11.98 -35.16 -8.42
N PHE A 755 12.98 -35.36 -7.52
CA PHE A 755 12.77 -36.04 -6.22
C PHE A 755 13.41 -35.28 -5.08
N ASP A 756 12.70 -35.22 -3.95
CA ASP A 756 13.25 -34.91 -2.64
C ASP A 756 13.15 -36.13 -1.73
N PHE A 757 14.26 -36.83 -1.56
CA PHE A 757 14.43 -37.95 -0.63
C PHE A 757 15.27 -37.56 0.59
N SER A 758 15.43 -36.27 0.85
CA SER A 758 16.25 -35.80 1.95
C SER A 758 15.72 -36.22 3.33
N TYR A 759 16.60 -36.25 4.35
CA TYR A 759 16.27 -36.61 5.73
C TYR A 759 15.68 -38.00 5.90
N ASN A 760 16.17 -38.97 5.11
CA ASN A 760 15.81 -40.37 5.21
C ASN A 760 16.97 -41.21 5.78
N LYS A 761 16.95 -42.52 5.59
CA LYS A 761 17.98 -43.47 6.03
C LYS A 761 18.54 -44.26 4.86
N LEU A 762 18.44 -43.73 3.67
CA LEU A 762 18.93 -44.39 2.45
C LEU A 762 20.45 -44.53 2.47
N LYS A 763 20.92 -45.70 2.05
CA LYS A 763 22.37 -46.00 1.89
C LYS A 763 22.76 -46.13 0.43
N ASP A 764 21.79 -46.35 -0.43
CA ASP A 764 21.95 -46.59 -1.84
C ASP A 764 20.71 -46.19 -2.63
N ILE A 765 20.81 -46.15 -3.93
CA ILE A 765 19.74 -45.92 -4.91
C ILE A 765 19.70 -47.16 -5.83
N PRO A 766 18.53 -47.71 -6.20
CA PRO A 766 18.43 -48.90 -7.00
C PRO A 766 18.95 -48.71 -8.41
N SER A 767 19.43 -49.81 -9.04
CA SER A 767 20.07 -49.75 -10.36
C SER A 767 19.12 -49.36 -11.50
N ASP A 768 17.82 -49.48 -11.32
CA ASP A 768 16.79 -49.02 -12.28
C ASP A 768 16.51 -47.51 -12.24
N PHE A 769 17.14 -46.78 -11.30
CA PHE A 769 17.10 -45.32 -11.26
C PHE A 769 18.15 -44.75 -12.20
N HIS A 770 17.84 -44.72 -13.49
CA HIS A 770 18.74 -44.22 -14.54
C HIS A 770 17.99 -43.57 -15.70
N SER A 771 18.71 -42.88 -16.58
CA SER A 771 18.12 -42.13 -17.69
C SER A 771 17.27 -42.90 -18.70
N GLY A 772 17.43 -44.22 -18.74
CA GLY A 772 16.58 -45.11 -19.56
C GLY A 772 15.15 -45.23 -19.06
N ASN A 773 14.96 -45.14 -17.74
CA ASN A 773 13.65 -45.22 -17.09
C ASN A 773 13.10 -43.83 -16.76
N ILE A 774 13.97 -42.87 -16.37
CA ILE A 774 13.59 -41.54 -15.93
C ILE A 774 14.35 -40.49 -16.78
N PRO A 775 14.01 -40.35 -18.08
CA PRO A 775 14.80 -39.57 -19.02
C PRO A 775 14.78 -38.03 -18.76
N TYR A 776 13.76 -37.52 -18.06
CA TYR A 776 13.53 -36.11 -17.85
C TYR A 776 13.85 -35.64 -16.44
N LEU A 777 14.56 -36.47 -15.64
CA LEU A 777 14.96 -36.06 -14.30
C LEU A 777 15.94 -34.86 -14.37
N TYR A 778 15.57 -33.73 -13.76
CA TYR A 778 16.43 -32.57 -13.65
C TYR A 778 16.86 -32.22 -12.21
N GLY A 779 16.15 -32.72 -11.18
CA GLY A 779 16.42 -32.45 -9.78
C GLY A 779 16.41 -33.69 -8.90
N LEU A 780 17.45 -33.84 -8.07
CA LEU A 780 17.55 -34.93 -7.09
C LEU A 780 18.16 -34.40 -5.80
N ASP A 781 17.39 -34.51 -4.69
CA ASP A 781 17.91 -34.25 -3.34
C ASP A 781 17.89 -35.52 -2.50
N ILE A 782 19.07 -36.00 -2.17
CA ILE A 782 19.30 -37.16 -1.24
C ILE A 782 20.09 -36.70 0.00
N SER A 783 20.00 -35.43 0.36
CA SER A 783 20.68 -34.86 1.50
C SER A 783 20.23 -35.50 2.82
N TYR A 784 21.08 -35.48 3.84
CA TYR A 784 20.79 -35.96 5.18
C TYR A 784 20.28 -37.41 5.20
N ASN A 785 20.97 -38.27 4.45
CA ASN A 785 20.81 -39.73 4.41
C ASN A 785 22.06 -40.41 4.96
N ARG A 786 22.36 -41.65 4.52
CA ARG A 786 23.44 -42.49 5.02
C ARG A 786 24.39 -42.95 3.93
N PHE A 787 24.50 -42.19 2.85
CA PHE A 787 25.44 -42.52 1.78
C PHE A 787 26.89 -42.36 2.26
N SER A 788 27.66 -43.40 2.17
CA SER A 788 29.09 -43.39 2.46
C SER A 788 29.93 -43.19 1.20
N THR A 789 29.33 -43.40 0.04
CA THR A 789 29.90 -43.23 -1.29
C THR A 789 28.95 -42.45 -2.16
N PHE A 790 29.50 -41.80 -3.16
CA PHE A 790 28.67 -41.10 -4.15
C PHE A 790 28.00 -42.11 -5.08
N PRO A 791 26.72 -41.95 -5.45
CA PRO A 791 25.97 -42.93 -6.27
C PRO A 791 26.29 -42.78 -7.77
N TYR A 792 27.47 -43.16 -8.20
CA TYR A 792 28.00 -42.99 -9.56
C TYR A 792 27.20 -43.68 -10.65
N GLU A 793 26.69 -44.89 -10.40
CA GLU A 793 25.96 -45.70 -11.38
C GLU A 793 24.64 -44.97 -11.82
N GLN A 794 24.06 -44.19 -10.95
CA GLN A 794 22.83 -43.44 -11.20
C GLN A 794 23.08 -42.05 -11.77
N PHE A 795 24.35 -41.60 -11.81
CA PHE A 795 24.67 -40.24 -12.21
C PHE A 795 24.73 -40.05 -13.76
N ASP A 796 24.47 -41.06 -14.57
CA ASP A 796 24.40 -40.97 -16.05
C ASP A 796 23.07 -40.31 -16.53
N MET A 797 22.47 -39.48 -15.74
CA MET A 797 21.23 -38.77 -16.07
C MET A 797 21.50 -37.43 -16.78
N LYS A 798 21.51 -37.45 -18.10
CA LYS A 798 21.86 -36.28 -18.94
C LYS A 798 21.03 -35.04 -18.68
N GLY A 799 19.79 -35.18 -18.17
CA GLY A 799 18.89 -34.09 -17.82
C GLY A 799 19.13 -33.46 -16.44
N LEU A 800 19.93 -34.11 -15.58
CA LEU A 800 20.09 -33.68 -14.20
C LEU A 800 20.82 -32.32 -14.12
N THR A 801 20.15 -31.31 -13.59
CA THR A 801 20.67 -29.96 -13.45
C THR A 801 20.97 -29.57 -12.02
N VAL A 802 20.27 -30.16 -11.05
CA VAL A 802 20.47 -29.93 -9.61
C VAL A 802 20.62 -31.25 -8.89
N PHE A 803 21.71 -31.37 -8.15
CA PHE A 803 21.97 -32.55 -7.32
C PHE A 803 22.43 -32.14 -5.92
N ALA A 804 21.73 -32.64 -4.91
CA ALA A 804 22.05 -32.38 -3.51
C ALA A 804 22.27 -33.71 -2.73
N ILE A 805 23.43 -33.78 -2.08
CA ILE A 805 23.84 -34.94 -1.20
C ILE A 805 24.52 -34.42 0.07
N ARG A 806 23.90 -33.41 0.70
CA ARG A 806 24.44 -32.77 1.91
C ARG A 806 24.30 -33.67 3.12
N GLY A 807 25.15 -33.46 4.14
CA GLY A 807 24.88 -33.91 5.49
C GLY A 807 24.76 -35.39 5.70
N GLN A 808 25.51 -36.22 5.00
CA GLN A 808 25.44 -37.68 5.13
C GLN A 808 25.98 -38.16 6.48
N ARG A 809 25.19 -39.00 7.17
CA ARG A 809 25.51 -39.51 8.52
C ARG A 809 25.30 -41.01 8.61
N ASN A 810 26.24 -41.72 9.24
CA ASN A 810 26.06 -43.14 9.56
C ASN A 810 25.07 -43.36 10.71
N ASP A 811 24.85 -44.61 11.10
CA ASP A 811 23.92 -45.00 12.17
C ASP A 811 24.32 -44.44 13.55
N LYS A 812 25.56 -43.94 13.71
CA LYS A 812 26.08 -43.33 14.93
C LYS A 812 25.98 -41.79 14.89
N GLY A 813 25.50 -41.23 13.80
CA GLY A 813 25.44 -39.77 13.59
C GLY A 813 26.76 -39.15 13.13
N GLU A 814 27.79 -39.96 12.83
CA GLU A 814 29.08 -39.46 12.33
C GLU A 814 28.99 -39.20 10.81
N ARG A 815 29.73 -38.21 10.32
CA ARG A 815 29.85 -37.89 8.89
C ARG A 815 30.42 -39.06 8.14
N CYS A 816 29.82 -39.50 7.06
CA CYS A 816 30.23 -40.74 6.39
C CYS A 816 30.56 -40.56 4.89
N LEU A 817 30.17 -39.47 4.25
CA LEU A 817 30.62 -39.11 2.89
C LEU A 817 31.91 -38.33 3.00
N THR A 818 33.03 -38.98 2.63
CA THR A 818 34.39 -38.44 2.84
C THR A 818 35.13 -38.18 1.55
N GLN A 819 34.61 -38.65 0.43
CA GLN A 819 35.27 -38.53 -0.88
C GLN A 819 34.55 -37.51 -1.78
N TRP A 820 35.33 -36.73 -2.51
CA TRP A 820 34.82 -35.92 -3.60
C TRP A 820 34.25 -36.80 -4.71
N PRO A 821 33.11 -36.41 -5.36
CA PRO A 821 32.54 -37.16 -6.47
C PRO A 821 33.38 -36.98 -7.74
N GLU A 822 34.48 -37.71 -7.87
CA GLU A 822 35.38 -37.67 -9.03
C GLU A 822 34.61 -37.79 -10.36
N GLY A 823 34.92 -36.92 -11.35
CA GLY A 823 34.28 -36.95 -12.66
C GLY A 823 32.89 -36.34 -12.72
N VAL A 824 32.33 -35.85 -11.63
CA VAL A 824 31.01 -35.20 -11.60
C VAL A 824 30.88 -34.05 -12.59
N TYR A 825 31.96 -33.34 -12.84
CA TYR A 825 32.06 -32.24 -13.82
C TYR A 825 31.94 -32.69 -15.28
N GLN A 826 32.13 -33.96 -15.61
CA GLN A 826 31.83 -34.52 -16.93
C GLN A 826 30.37 -34.48 -17.27
N HIS A 827 29.51 -34.28 -16.27
CA HIS A 827 28.08 -34.09 -16.42
C HIS A 827 27.73 -32.67 -16.86
N THR A 828 27.72 -32.42 -18.15
CA THR A 828 27.59 -31.09 -18.77
C THR A 828 26.22 -30.42 -18.51
N GLY A 829 25.22 -31.16 -18.06
CA GLY A 829 23.89 -30.65 -17.68
C GLY A 829 23.83 -30.03 -16.31
N LEU A 830 24.76 -30.42 -15.41
CA LEU A 830 24.70 -29.99 -14.01
C LEU A 830 24.95 -28.48 -13.87
N ARG A 831 24.12 -27.80 -13.07
CA ARG A 831 24.16 -26.37 -12.79
C ARG A 831 24.35 -26.08 -11.31
N GLY A 832 23.83 -26.95 -10.44
CA GLY A 832 23.96 -26.85 -8.99
C GLY A 832 24.35 -28.17 -8.35
N LEU A 833 25.41 -28.14 -7.54
CA LEU A 833 25.90 -29.29 -6.76
C LEU A 833 26.03 -28.91 -5.30
N TYR A 834 25.34 -29.64 -4.45
CA TYR A 834 25.27 -29.38 -3.01
C TYR A 834 25.90 -30.50 -2.20
N LEU A 835 27.11 -30.28 -1.71
CA LEU A 835 27.93 -31.24 -0.97
C LEU A 835 28.16 -30.81 0.51
N GLY A 836 27.51 -29.74 0.94
CA GLY A 836 27.73 -29.17 2.28
C GLY A 836 27.46 -30.17 3.40
N SER A 837 27.99 -29.89 4.59
CA SER A 837 27.79 -30.67 5.83
C SER A 837 28.28 -32.11 5.77
N ASN A 838 29.26 -32.45 4.93
CA ASN A 838 29.88 -33.78 4.84
C ASN A 838 31.31 -33.76 5.47
N ASP A 839 32.13 -34.72 5.22
CA ASP A 839 33.52 -34.81 5.67
C ASP A 839 34.48 -35.00 4.47
N ILE A 840 34.18 -34.30 3.40
CA ILE A 840 34.96 -34.37 2.16
C ILE A 840 36.35 -33.79 2.44
N GLY A 841 37.38 -34.52 2.01
CA GLY A 841 38.78 -34.14 2.18
C GLY A 841 39.34 -33.36 1.01
N VAL A 842 40.55 -33.71 0.56
CA VAL A 842 41.24 -33.00 -0.52
C VAL A 842 40.51 -33.18 -1.83
N VAL A 843 40.24 -32.10 -2.54
CA VAL A 843 39.62 -32.09 -3.87
C VAL A 843 40.71 -31.88 -4.91
N ASN A 844 41.01 -32.91 -5.67
CA ASN A 844 42.04 -32.92 -6.73
C ASN A 844 41.44 -33.02 -8.15
N ASP A 845 40.18 -32.64 -8.29
CA ASP A 845 39.42 -32.76 -9.54
C ASP A 845 39.26 -31.42 -10.26
N ILE A 846 39.00 -31.44 -11.58
CA ILE A 846 38.71 -30.24 -12.37
C ILE A 846 37.28 -29.81 -12.02
N ILE A 847 37.09 -28.52 -11.74
CA ILE A 847 35.79 -27.96 -11.39
C ILE A 847 35.16 -27.27 -12.59
N SER A 848 34.00 -27.75 -13.00
CA SER A 848 33.31 -27.19 -14.16
C SER A 848 32.69 -25.82 -13.88
N THR A 849 32.97 -24.81 -14.67
CA THR A 849 32.29 -23.51 -14.64
C THR A 849 30.83 -23.59 -15.10
N LEU A 850 30.41 -24.69 -15.74
CA LEU A 850 29.01 -24.92 -16.14
C LEU A 850 28.15 -25.23 -14.93
N CYS A 851 28.71 -25.86 -13.89
CA CYS A 851 28.07 -26.06 -12.59
C CYS A 851 28.32 -24.80 -11.73
N TYR A 852 27.66 -23.73 -12.06
CA TYR A 852 27.94 -22.39 -11.52
C TYR A 852 27.45 -22.16 -10.08
N TYR A 853 26.84 -23.15 -9.45
CA TYR A 853 26.44 -23.14 -8.04
C TYR A 853 27.03 -24.37 -7.33
N LEU A 854 27.99 -24.15 -6.44
CA LEU A 854 28.65 -25.21 -5.69
C LEU A 854 28.59 -24.91 -4.19
N ASP A 855 28.04 -25.82 -3.40
CA ASP A 855 28.02 -25.75 -1.96
C ASP A 855 28.95 -26.83 -1.36
N ILE A 856 30.04 -26.38 -0.77
CA ILE A 856 31.01 -27.19 -0.02
C ILE A 856 31.07 -26.80 1.46
N SER A 857 30.14 -25.97 1.94
CA SER A 857 30.10 -25.48 3.32
C SER A 857 30.06 -26.63 4.33
N ASP A 858 30.52 -26.40 5.56
CA ASP A 858 30.52 -27.36 6.65
C ASP A 858 31.15 -28.73 6.30
N ASN A 859 32.26 -28.68 5.52
CA ASN A 859 33.19 -29.79 5.34
C ASN A 859 34.52 -29.44 6.04
N PRO A 860 34.73 -29.84 7.30
CA PRO A 860 35.83 -29.32 8.13
C PRO A 860 37.22 -29.67 7.64
N ASN A 861 37.38 -30.75 6.88
CA ASN A 861 38.65 -31.26 6.38
C ASN A 861 38.87 -30.98 4.90
N ILE A 862 38.03 -30.19 4.25
CA ILE A 862 38.13 -29.94 2.82
C ILE A 862 39.32 -29.03 2.51
N VAL A 863 40.10 -29.41 1.51
CA VAL A 863 41.08 -28.58 0.82
C VAL A 863 40.65 -28.48 -0.65
N PHE A 864 40.20 -27.30 -1.04
CA PHE A 864 39.55 -27.08 -2.34
C PHE A 864 40.36 -26.17 -3.24
N ASP A 865 40.81 -26.67 -4.40
CA ASP A 865 41.47 -25.86 -5.42
C ASP A 865 40.43 -25.13 -6.28
N ALA A 866 40.37 -23.83 -6.15
CA ALA A 866 39.45 -23.00 -6.90
C ALA A 866 40.00 -22.43 -8.22
N SER A 867 41.16 -22.90 -8.69
CA SER A 867 41.83 -22.35 -9.88
C SER A 867 40.92 -22.30 -11.12
N ASP A 868 40.14 -23.35 -11.36
CA ASP A 868 39.27 -23.48 -12.54
C ASP A 868 38.10 -22.50 -12.54
N ILE A 869 37.59 -22.14 -11.37
CA ILE A 869 36.41 -21.29 -11.20
C ILE A 869 36.72 -19.87 -10.73
N CYS A 870 37.95 -19.59 -10.35
CA CYS A 870 38.36 -18.35 -9.69
C CYS A 870 37.91 -17.09 -10.44
N TYR A 871 38.14 -17.04 -11.75
CA TYR A 871 37.74 -15.89 -12.58
C TYR A 871 36.19 -15.71 -12.59
N ALA A 872 35.44 -16.79 -12.76
CA ALA A 872 34.00 -16.75 -12.79
C ALA A 872 33.40 -16.37 -11.40
N TRP A 873 34.03 -16.86 -10.34
CA TRP A 873 33.67 -16.55 -8.97
C TRP A 873 33.90 -15.07 -8.63
N GLN A 874 35.09 -14.55 -8.94
CA GLN A 874 35.44 -13.12 -8.76
C GLN A 874 34.53 -12.20 -9.61
N ALA A 875 34.11 -12.64 -10.79
CA ALA A 875 33.20 -11.92 -11.67
C ALA A 875 31.70 -12.02 -11.21
N GLY A 876 31.39 -12.75 -10.13
CA GLY A 876 30.02 -12.99 -9.68
C GLY A 876 29.21 -13.92 -10.59
N ALA A 877 29.84 -14.60 -11.54
CA ALA A 877 29.19 -15.54 -12.45
C ALA A 877 29.16 -16.98 -11.90
N TYR A 878 29.85 -17.23 -10.80
CA TYR A 878 29.88 -18.50 -10.08
C TYR A 878 29.60 -18.28 -8.60
N ILE A 879 28.78 -19.14 -7.99
CA ILE A 879 28.43 -19.09 -6.56
C ILE A 879 29.11 -20.27 -5.87
N LEU A 880 30.08 -19.95 -5.02
CA LEU A 880 30.72 -20.93 -4.15
C LEU A 880 30.30 -20.66 -2.69
N LEU A 881 29.60 -21.61 -2.08
CA LEU A 881 29.29 -21.59 -0.67
C LEU A 881 30.34 -22.38 0.09
N TYR A 882 31.03 -21.72 1.02
CA TYR A 882 32.09 -22.30 1.84
C TYR A 882 32.20 -21.57 3.17
N ASP A 883 32.86 -22.17 4.16
CA ASP A 883 33.11 -21.56 5.46
C ASP A 883 34.49 -20.91 5.49
N LYS A 884 34.64 -19.82 6.23
CA LYS A 884 35.91 -19.10 6.40
C LYS A 884 37.06 -19.95 6.98
N THR A 885 36.73 -21.09 7.60
CA THR A 885 37.68 -22.03 8.18
C THR A 885 38.20 -23.08 7.19
N GLN A 886 37.58 -23.15 6.01
CA GLN A 886 37.95 -24.09 4.97
C GLN A 886 39.14 -23.57 4.15
N GLU A 887 40.00 -24.48 3.69
CA GLU A 887 41.15 -24.13 2.91
C GLU A 887 40.82 -24.06 1.42
N ILE A 888 40.73 -22.83 0.88
CA ILE A 888 40.49 -22.57 -0.54
C ILE A 888 41.82 -22.15 -1.19
N LEU A 889 42.27 -22.95 -2.13
CA LEU A 889 43.56 -22.74 -2.79
C LEU A 889 43.42 -22.07 -4.17
N ASN A 890 44.48 -21.41 -4.61
CA ASN A 890 44.67 -20.89 -5.98
C ASN A 890 43.62 -19.87 -6.47
N CYS A 891 42.98 -19.20 -5.53
CA CYS A 891 42.13 -18.05 -5.84
C CYS A 891 42.30 -16.98 -4.76
N ASP A 892 43.30 -16.10 -4.98
CA ASP A 892 43.49 -14.94 -4.11
C ASP A 892 42.32 -13.98 -4.29
N LEU A 893 41.28 -14.16 -3.45
CA LEU A 893 40.25 -13.15 -3.28
C LEU A 893 40.95 -11.88 -2.80
N MET A 894 41.05 -10.86 -3.65
CA MET A 894 41.34 -9.53 -3.17
C MET A 894 40.20 -9.18 -2.20
N LEU A 895 40.48 -9.31 -0.90
CA LEU A 895 39.64 -8.81 0.16
C LEU A 895 39.52 -7.30 -0.06
N GLN A 896 38.42 -6.88 -0.68
CA GLN A 896 37.93 -5.50 -0.63
C GLN A 896 37.02 -5.32 0.58
#